data_783322dd22f85d9ff91f67dadcb70f1d
#
_entry.id   783322dd22f85d9ff91f67dadcb70f1d
#
_cell.length_a   1.000
_cell.length_b   1.000
_cell.length_c   1.000
_cell.angle_alpha   90.00
_cell.angle_beta   90.00
_cell.angle_gamma   90.00
#
_symmetry.space_group_name_H-M   'P 1'
#
loop_
_entity.id
_entity.type
_entity.pdbx_description
1 polymer ?
#
loop_
_entity_poly.entity_id
_entity_poly.type
_entity_poly.pdbx_seq_one_letter_code
_entity_poly.pdbx_strand_id
1 'polypeptide(L)'
;MRPNQTFKPLTLTIFSAFALSAGTLTFAQNADNDVVQLGNIVVSATGSEQLVEDAPASITVISREDLEKKSYGDVTDMLMDVPGVNITGGGSSSDISIRGMAPAYTMLLIDGRRQNTRETRPNSDNSGIEQGWLPPLQAIERIEVIRGPMSSLYGSDAMGGVVNIITRKVPVEWTGSVRNELTLQEDSDSGNIYSSNLYLGGPIIKDKLGVQIFGQKFYRQEDKILQGFANQDKTSGSIKFAFTPNQDHDITAELARSIQERNTTPGKSSAATDRFGNPNEASNVSYYQTRYALGHVGRWGDLTTDTYLQHSKTDNPSRNMFLKNSEFDTKWSLPLGSHLLTAGFHYQNEKLRDLGNHFGSDIQKLSRYQWALFAEDEWLLTDDFALTGGLRMTRDENYGSHWTPRLYGVWHMTDNLTLKGGVSTGFKAPNLRHSVADWGQATGGAGGNAVIIGNPNLKPEKSFSQELSFLWDSRAGFNAGLTLFNTQFKDKITEERVCDSTGSASCTIIPGGHAFDFISTRFNVDKAVMRGVEATASWQALDNLKFSANYTYTYSRQKSGPFEGRALNKTPKHMINASVDWDPNEDLNLWTRINFRGKTSEYQSRTSMADGTASYAFVDLGVNYKVNRNVDVGLGVYNIFDKRVTNEDYGGTYDGRRYWLQLTANF
;
A
#
# COMPACT_ATOMS: atom_id res chain seq x y z
N MET A 1 -41.09 13.99 -23.57
CA MET A 1 -40.22 14.82 -24.40
C MET A 1 -39.12 15.40 -23.50
N ARG A 2 -37.96 14.86 -23.53
CA ARG A 2 -36.77 15.40 -22.88
C ARG A 2 -35.71 15.62 -23.98
N PRO A 3 -34.93 16.71 -23.95
CA PRO A 3 -34.02 17.05 -25.02
C PRO A 3 -32.75 16.18 -24.95
N ASN A 4 -32.35 15.71 -26.13
CA ASN A 4 -31.07 15.06 -26.43
C ASN A 4 -29.90 15.97 -26.00
N GLN A 5 -29.09 15.50 -25.08
CA GLN A 5 -27.77 16.07 -24.88
C GLN A 5 -26.78 15.35 -25.83
N THR A 6 -26.44 16.01 -26.89
CA THR A 6 -25.36 15.66 -27.80
C THR A 6 -24.02 15.86 -27.10
N PHE A 7 -23.25 14.79 -26.93
CA PHE A 7 -21.84 14.85 -26.52
C PHE A 7 -21.04 15.61 -27.58
N LYS A 8 -20.45 16.72 -27.19
CA LYS A 8 -19.44 17.42 -27.96
C LYS A 8 -18.10 16.71 -27.80
N PRO A 9 -17.34 16.46 -28.88
CA PRO A 9 -15.98 15.94 -28.75
C PRO A 9 -15.10 16.98 -28.04
N LEU A 10 -14.33 16.51 -27.06
CA LEU A 10 -13.34 17.31 -26.35
C LEU A 10 -12.22 17.65 -27.31
N THR A 11 -12.22 18.87 -27.81
CA THR A 11 -11.14 19.41 -28.65
C THR A 11 -9.92 19.63 -27.74
N LEU A 12 -8.88 18.85 -27.99
CA LEU A 12 -7.57 18.98 -27.35
C LEU A 12 -6.93 20.30 -27.84
N THR A 13 -7.08 21.36 -27.07
CA THR A 13 -6.39 22.63 -27.36
C THR A 13 -4.97 22.51 -26.81
N ILE A 14 -4.03 22.26 -27.74
CA ILE A 14 -2.60 22.32 -27.45
C ILE A 14 -2.26 23.81 -27.23
N PHE A 15 -1.88 24.16 -26.00
CA PHE A 15 -1.26 25.44 -25.70
C PHE A 15 0.16 25.47 -26.27
N SER A 16 0.31 26.01 -27.46
CA SER A 16 1.59 26.41 -28.01
C SER A 16 1.77 27.91 -27.72
N ALA A 17 2.59 28.23 -26.75
CA ALA A 17 3.36 29.49 -26.74
C ALA A 17 4.17 29.60 -25.42
N PHE A 18 5.44 29.25 -25.46
CA PHE A 18 6.43 29.98 -24.70
C PHE A 18 7.71 30.09 -25.56
N ALA A 19 7.95 31.30 -26.04
CA ALA A 19 9.17 31.67 -26.72
C ALA A 19 10.34 31.70 -25.73
N LEU A 20 11.36 30.85 -25.94
CA LEU A 20 12.62 30.88 -25.22
C LEU A 20 13.47 32.05 -25.68
N SER A 21 13.75 33.00 -24.78
CA SER A 21 14.90 33.86 -24.88
C SER A 21 16.13 33.13 -24.34
N ALA A 22 17.04 32.74 -25.20
CA ALA A 22 18.31 32.13 -24.86
C ALA A 22 19.24 33.16 -24.19
N GLY A 23 19.42 33.02 -22.87
CA GLY A 23 20.51 33.65 -22.16
C GLY A 23 21.64 32.64 -21.94
N THR A 24 22.81 32.93 -22.54
CA THR A 24 24.03 32.13 -22.36
C THR A 24 24.54 32.20 -20.93
N LEU A 25 24.48 31.05 -20.21
CA LEU A 25 25.16 30.88 -18.93
C LEU A 25 26.43 30.06 -19.12
N THR A 26 27.52 30.63 -18.69
CA THR A 26 28.88 30.09 -18.69
C THR A 26 29.00 28.98 -17.67
N PHE A 27 29.57 27.86 -18.07
CA PHE A 27 29.77 26.67 -17.25
C PHE A 27 30.96 26.84 -16.30
N ALA A 28 30.74 26.51 -15.04
CA ALA A 28 31.80 26.12 -14.12
C ALA A 28 32.00 24.60 -14.20
N GLN A 29 33.24 24.21 -14.35
CA GLN A 29 33.71 22.87 -14.65
C GLN A 29 33.72 21.98 -13.39
N ASN A 30 33.39 20.73 -13.61
CA ASN A 30 33.34 19.55 -12.75
C ASN A 30 34.35 19.48 -11.61
N ALA A 31 33.87 19.19 -10.42
CA ALA A 31 34.60 18.38 -9.44
C ALA A 31 34.13 16.92 -9.64
N ASP A 32 35.06 16.02 -9.89
CA ASP A 32 34.85 14.58 -9.85
C ASP A 32 34.27 14.21 -8.47
N ASN A 33 33.00 13.95 -8.40
CA ASN A 33 32.41 13.26 -7.27
C ASN A 33 32.49 11.76 -7.60
N ASP A 34 33.40 11.05 -6.96
CA ASP A 34 33.23 9.62 -6.72
C ASP A 34 31.86 9.44 -6.05
N VAL A 35 30.87 9.03 -6.85
CA VAL A 35 29.57 8.62 -6.35
C VAL A 35 29.80 7.30 -5.63
N VAL A 36 30.13 7.38 -4.35
CA VAL A 36 29.94 6.26 -3.44
C VAL A 36 28.47 5.89 -3.59
N GLN A 37 28.15 4.73 -4.17
CA GLN A 37 26.82 4.15 -4.11
C GLN A 37 26.51 3.94 -2.61
N LEU A 38 25.93 4.96 -1.98
CA LEU A 38 25.35 4.82 -0.66
C LEU A 38 24.33 3.70 -0.79
N GLY A 39 24.55 2.59 -0.07
CA GLY A 39 23.62 1.48 -0.03
C GLY A 39 22.21 1.97 0.26
N ASN A 40 21.20 1.21 -0.14
CA ASN A 40 19.80 1.60 0.03
C ASN A 40 19.51 1.98 1.50
N ILE A 41 19.28 3.25 1.74
CA ILE A 41 18.98 3.79 3.07
C ILE A 41 17.48 3.61 3.35
N VAL A 42 17.13 3.17 4.55
CA VAL A 42 15.77 3.01 5.05
C VAL A 42 15.58 3.75 6.36
N VAL A 43 14.35 4.18 6.63
CA VAL A 43 13.96 4.87 7.87
C VAL A 43 12.92 4.06 8.63
N SER A 44 12.13 3.25 7.94
CA SER A 44 10.94 2.64 8.50
C SER A 44 11.20 1.51 9.52
N ALA A 45 12.41 0.97 9.59
CA ALA A 45 12.71 -0.17 10.48
C ALA A 45 12.98 0.22 11.93
N THR A 46 13.58 1.38 12.17
CA THR A 46 13.99 1.87 13.49
C THR A 46 13.57 3.31 13.76
N GLY A 47 13.07 4.00 12.73
CA GLY A 47 12.76 5.43 12.79
C GLY A 47 13.97 6.34 12.60
N SER A 48 15.16 5.78 12.34
CA SER A 48 16.40 6.47 11.96
C SER A 48 16.90 5.96 10.61
N GLU A 49 17.70 6.77 9.91
CA GLU A 49 18.31 6.36 8.63
C GLU A 49 19.37 5.27 8.88
N GLN A 50 19.20 4.13 8.21
CA GLN A 50 20.12 2.99 8.26
C GLN A 50 20.26 2.34 6.87
N LEU A 51 21.36 1.62 6.66
CA LEU A 51 21.48 0.76 5.49
C LEU A 51 20.50 -0.43 5.59
N VAL A 52 20.00 -0.91 4.45
CA VAL A 52 19.12 -2.09 4.41
C VAL A 52 19.77 -3.30 5.07
N GLU A 53 21.08 -3.45 4.92
CA GLU A 53 21.83 -4.56 5.52
C GLU A 53 21.93 -4.49 7.05
N ASP A 54 21.91 -3.30 7.63
CA ASP A 54 21.98 -3.07 9.07
C ASP A 54 20.59 -3.08 9.73
N ALA A 55 19.57 -2.76 8.96
CA ALA A 55 18.22 -2.62 9.48
C ALA A 55 17.68 -3.94 10.06
N PRO A 56 17.15 -3.96 11.31
CA PRO A 56 16.69 -5.15 12.00
C PRO A 56 15.30 -5.62 11.50
N ALA A 57 15.16 -5.82 10.18
CA ALA A 57 13.95 -6.33 9.53
C ALA A 57 14.26 -6.81 8.10
N SER A 58 13.35 -7.59 7.50
CA SER A 58 13.34 -7.87 6.06
C SER A 58 12.72 -6.72 5.29
N ILE A 59 13.54 -5.93 4.60
CA ILE A 59 13.14 -4.72 3.90
C ILE A 59 13.46 -4.83 2.41
N THR A 60 12.59 -4.27 1.59
CA THR A 60 12.84 -3.99 0.17
C THR A 60 12.63 -2.51 -0.08
N VAL A 61 13.56 -1.88 -0.79
CA VAL A 61 13.45 -0.50 -1.24
C VAL A 61 13.24 -0.50 -2.74
N ILE A 62 12.24 0.25 -3.20
CA ILE A 62 12.05 0.56 -4.61
C ILE A 62 12.48 2.02 -4.77
N SER A 63 13.54 2.25 -5.51
CA SER A 63 14.10 3.57 -5.73
C SER A 63 13.23 4.39 -6.69
N ARG A 64 13.41 5.70 -6.68
CA ARG A 64 12.78 6.60 -7.65
C ARG A 64 13.17 6.24 -9.08
N GLU A 65 14.42 5.91 -9.31
CA GLU A 65 14.91 5.53 -10.63
C GLU A 65 14.18 4.28 -11.16
N ASP A 66 13.98 3.26 -10.33
CA ASP A 66 13.21 2.05 -10.71
C ASP A 66 11.74 2.36 -10.99
N LEU A 67 11.16 3.31 -10.23
CA LEU A 67 9.78 3.74 -10.42
C LEU A 67 9.58 4.53 -11.72
N GLU A 68 10.53 5.36 -12.11
CA GLU A 68 10.42 6.21 -13.31
C GLU A 68 10.56 5.43 -14.62
N LYS A 69 11.20 4.25 -14.61
CA LYS A 69 11.44 3.40 -15.80
C LYS A 69 10.18 2.73 -16.34
N LYS A 70 9.10 2.58 -15.57
CA LYS A 70 7.92 1.78 -15.93
C LYS A 70 6.63 2.57 -15.76
N SER A 71 5.54 2.03 -16.31
CA SER A 71 4.19 2.53 -16.06
C SER A 71 3.53 1.77 -14.91
N TYR A 72 2.85 2.51 -14.05
CA TYR A 72 2.13 1.95 -12.93
C TYR A 72 0.74 2.57 -12.84
N GLY A 73 -0.29 1.73 -12.79
CA GLY A 73 -1.67 2.17 -12.61
C GLY A 73 -1.91 2.72 -11.20
N ASP A 74 -1.28 2.09 -10.21
CA ASP A 74 -1.28 2.51 -8.82
C ASP A 74 -0.12 1.84 -8.04
N VAL A 75 -0.10 2.01 -6.72
CA VAL A 75 0.95 1.43 -5.87
C VAL A 75 0.96 -0.10 -5.88
N THR A 76 -0.15 -0.78 -6.19
CA THR A 76 -0.17 -2.24 -6.24
C THR A 76 0.70 -2.76 -7.38
N ASP A 77 0.70 -2.08 -8.53
CA ASP A 77 1.58 -2.43 -9.64
C ASP A 77 3.06 -2.23 -9.28
N MET A 78 3.38 -1.15 -8.54
CA MET A 78 4.75 -0.87 -8.07
C MET A 78 5.27 -1.98 -7.15
N LEU A 79 4.38 -2.54 -6.32
CA LEU A 79 4.74 -3.56 -5.33
C LEU A 79 4.71 -4.99 -5.89
N MET A 80 4.29 -5.18 -7.13
CA MET A 80 4.17 -6.51 -7.73
C MET A 80 5.51 -7.26 -7.81
N ASP A 81 6.61 -6.52 -7.95
CA ASP A 81 7.97 -7.07 -8.05
C ASP A 81 8.63 -7.34 -6.67
N VAL A 82 7.99 -6.97 -5.56
CA VAL A 82 8.54 -7.13 -4.20
C VAL A 82 8.36 -8.56 -3.71
N PRO A 83 9.43 -9.23 -3.20
CA PRO A 83 9.30 -10.57 -2.64
C PRO A 83 8.32 -10.58 -1.46
N GLY A 84 7.53 -11.65 -1.34
CA GLY A 84 6.53 -11.79 -0.27
C GLY A 84 5.26 -10.95 -0.44
N VAL A 85 5.20 -10.07 -1.43
CA VAL A 85 4.02 -9.25 -1.72
C VAL A 85 3.16 -9.90 -2.80
N ASN A 86 1.88 -10.10 -2.50
CA ASN A 86 0.88 -10.58 -3.43
C ASN A 86 -0.24 -9.55 -3.56
N ILE A 87 -0.61 -9.22 -4.78
CA ILE A 87 -1.78 -8.39 -5.06
C ILE A 87 -3.00 -9.30 -5.11
N THR A 88 -3.95 -9.05 -4.25
CA THR A 88 -5.21 -9.79 -4.15
C THR A 88 -6.34 -9.03 -4.85
N GLY A 89 -7.36 -9.72 -5.33
CA GLY A 89 -8.43 -9.13 -6.12
C GLY A 89 -8.03 -8.98 -7.58
N GLY A 90 -8.54 -7.98 -8.24
CA GLY A 90 -8.33 -7.66 -9.65
C GLY A 90 -9.38 -6.66 -10.11
N GLY A 91 -9.26 -6.17 -11.35
CA GLY A 91 -10.09 -5.07 -11.79
C GLY A 91 -9.91 -3.85 -10.89
N SER A 92 -11.00 -3.21 -10.52
CA SER A 92 -10.96 -2.05 -9.62
C SER A 92 -10.77 -2.38 -8.13
N SER A 93 -10.56 -3.65 -7.78
CA SER A 93 -10.56 -4.14 -6.39
C SER A 93 -9.23 -4.72 -5.92
N SER A 94 -8.12 -4.26 -6.47
CA SER A 94 -6.77 -4.71 -6.09
C SER A 94 -6.38 -4.25 -4.68
N ASP A 95 -5.75 -5.12 -3.90
CA ASP A 95 -5.31 -4.82 -2.53
C ASP A 95 -3.99 -5.55 -2.21
N ILE A 96 -3.23 -5.07 -1.22
CA ILE A 96 -1.86 -5.51 -0.92
C ILE A 96 -1.87 -6.53 0.21
N SER A 97 -1.34 -7.72 -0.02
CA SER A 97 -1.14 -8.80 0.94
C SER A 97 0.35 -9.10 1.09
N ILE A 98 0.86 -9.10 2.30
CA ILE A 98 2.27 -9.41 2.59
C ILE A 98 2.35 -10.77 3.27
N ARG A 99 3.21 -11.69 2.76
CA ARG A 99 3.45 -13.05 3.30
C ARG A 99 2.16 -13.86 3.52
N GLY A 100 1.15 -13.63 2.67
CA GLY A 100 -0.15 -14.31 2.77
C GLY A 100 -1.08 -13.80 3.87
N MET A 101 -0.71 -12.72 4.57
CA MET A 101 -1.61 -12.01 5.49
C MET A 101 -2.65 -11.23 4.69
N ALA A 102 -3.89 -11.19 5.17
CA ALA A 102 -4.93 -10.41 4.49
C ALA A 102 -4.56 -8.91 4.44
N PRO A 103 -5.04 -8.17 3.42
CA PRO A 103 -4.69 -6.76 3.25
C PRO A 103 -4.95 -5.87 4.48
N ALA A 104 -5.93 -6.24 5.32
CA ALA A 104 -6.22 -5.53 6.55
C ALA A 104 -5.07 -5.50 7.58
N TYR A 105 -4.03 -6.32 7.37
CA TYR A 105 -2.83 -6.38 8.23
C TYR A 105 -1.62 -5.70 7.60
N THR A 106 -1.78 -5.07 6.44
CA THR A 106 -0.76 -4.24 5.78
C THR A 106 -1.02 -2.78 6.11
N MET A 107 -0.06 -2.13 6.74
CA MET A 107 -0.12 -0.71 7.04
C MET A 107 0.47 0.11 5.90
N LEU A 108 -0.25 1.15 5.47
CA LEU A 108 0.23 2.13 4.49
C LEU A 108 0.64 3.41 5.20
N LEU A 109 1.83 3.92 4.91
CA LEU A 109 2.36 5.17 5.44
C LEU A 109 2.75 6.11 4.29
N ILE A 110 2.69 7.40 4.55
CA ILE A 110 3.31 8.47 3.74
C ILE A 110 4.20 9.28 4.67
N ASP A 111 5.50 9.32 4.40
CA ASP A 111 6.51 9.96 5.25
C ASP A 111 6.40 9.51 6.72
N GLY A 112 6.22 8.19 6.96
CA GLY A 112 6.04 7.62 8.29
C GLY A 112 4.66 7.84 8.93
N ARG A 113 3.75 8.57 8.28
CA ARG A 113 2.43 8.93 8.80
C ARG A 113 1.35 7.98 8.27
N ARG A 114 0.56 7.44 9.18
CA ARG A 114 -0.43 6.40 8.89
C ARG A 114 -1.56 6.89 7.96
N GLN A 115 -1.95 6.04 7.01
CA GLN A 115 -3.12 6.25 6.13
C GLN A 115 -4.24 5.28 6.54
N ASN A 116 -5.13 5.74 7.42
CA ASN A 116 -6.25 4.93 7.90
C ASN A 116 -7.56 5.37 7.29
N THR A 117 -8.11 4.60 6.35
CA THR A 117 -9.34 4.93 5.62
C THR A 117 -10.31 3.75 5.49
N ARG A 118 -9.90 2.55 5.91
CA ARG A 118 -10.68 1.30 5.71
C ARG A 118 -12.07 1.32 6.31
N GLU A 119 -12.30 2.08 7.39
CA GLU A 119 -13.62 2.22 8.01
C GLU A 119 -14.63 2.98 7.12
N THR A 120 -14.19 3.66 6.04
CA THR A 120 -15.09 4.30 5.07
C THR A 120 -15.62 3.35 4.01
N ARG A 121 -15.14 2.10 3.99
CA ARG A 121 -15.66 1.03 3.13
C ARG A 121 -16.13 -0.15 3.99
N PRO A 122 -17.44 -0.34 4.15
CA PRO A 122 -17.98 -1.49 4.86
C PRO A 122 -17.61 -2.80 4.18
N ASN A 123 -17.23 -3.80 4.94
CA ASN A 123 -16.83 -5.13 4.47
C ASN A 123 -15.65 -5.07 3.49
N SER A 124 -15.83 -5.62 2.29
CA SER A 124 -14.87 -5.61 1.19
C SER A 124 -15.28 -4.68 0.05
N ASP A 125 -16.26 -3.80 0.29
CA ASP A 125 -16.72 -2.86 -0.73
C ASP A 125 -15.59 -1.94 -1.18
N ASN A 126 -15.46 -1.76 -2.49
CA ASN A 126 -14.48 -0.88 -3.10
C ASN A 126 -13.04 -1.10 -2.60
N SER A 127 -12.59 -2.34 -2.48
CA SER A 127 -11.19 -2.67 -2.20
C SER A 127 -10.28 -1.88 -3.13
N GLY A 128 -9.10 -1.52 -2.63
CA GLY A 128 -8.13 -0.74 -3.40
C GLY A 128 -8.40 0.77 -3.47
N ILE A 129 -9.39 1.30 -2.76
CA ILE A 129 -9.61 2.75 -2.71
C ILE A 129 -8.45 3.46 -1.97
N GLU A 130 -7.82 2.77 -1.03
CA GLU A 130 -6.71 3.30 -0.23
C GLU A 130 -5.50 3.66 -1.09
N GLN A 131 -5.25 2.95 -2.17
CA GLN A 131 -4.12 3.20 -3.06
C GLN A 131 -4.27 4.53 -3.82
N GLY A 132 -5.49 5.00 -4.04
CA GLY A 132 -5.74 6.28 -4.69
C GLY A 132 -5.51 7.52 -3.81
N TRP A 133 -5.20 7.34 -2.52
CA TRP A 133 -4.79 8.42 -1.61
C TRP A 133 -3.31 8.71 -1.61
N LEU A 134 -2.52 7.87 -2.28
CA LEU A 134 -1.07 7.94 -2.28
C LEU A 134 -0.57 9.04 -3.21
N PRO A 135 0.62 9.60 -2.95
CA PRO A 135 1.20 10.62 -3.81
C PRO A 135 1.44 10.08 -5.23
N PRO A 136 1.37 10.94 -6.26
CA PRO A 136 1.76 10.56 -7.61
C PRO A 136 3.25 10.20 -7.68
N LEU A 137 3.60 9.39 -8.68
CA LEU A 137 4.94 8.85 -8.87
C LEU A 137 6.05 9.92 -8.78
N GLN A 138 5.85 11.08 -9.40
CA GLN A 138 6.83 12.18 -9.43
C GLN A 138 7.11 12.80 -8.05
N ALA A 139 6.21 12.60 -7.09
CA ALA A 139 6.39 13.06 -5.72
C ALA A 139 7.11 12.03 -4.84
N ILE A 140 7.29 10.79 -5.31
CA ILE A 140 7.89 9.70 -4.54
C ILE A 140 9.40 9.73 -4.72
N GLU A 141 10.14 9.64 -3.61
CA GLU A 141 11.58 9.43 -3.58
C GLU A 141 11.92 7.95 -3.57
N ARG A 142 11.21 7.18 -2.74
CA ARG A 142 11.33 5.73 -2.66
C ARG A 142 10.13 5.12 -1.95
N ILE A 143 9.96 3.81 -2.11
CA ILE A 143 8.98 3.02 -1.35
C ILE A 143 9.76 2.00 -0.53
N GLU A 144 9.52 1.98 0.78
CA GLU A 144 10.09 1.02 1.72
C GLU A 144 9.03 -0.02 2.09
N VAL A 145 9.31 -1.29 1.86
CA VAL A 145 8.40 -2.40 2.19
C VAL A 145 9.02 -3.27 3.26
N ILE A 146 8.49 -3.20 4.47
CA ILE A 146 8.90 -4.05 5.59
C ILE A 146 7.95 -5.23 5.67
N ARG A 147 8.51 -6.43 5.74
CA ARG A 147 7.76 -7.68 5.82
C ARG A 147 7.84 -8.27 7.21
N GLY A 148 6.69 -8.68 7.74
CA GLY A 148 6.54 -9.17 9.11
C GLY A 148 6.02 -8.11 10.08
N PRO A 149 5.70 -8.52 11.32
CA PRO A 149 5.08 -7.63 12.31
C PRO A 149 5.99 -6.49 12.74
N MET A 150 5.47 -5.27 12.65
CA MET A 150 6.11 -4.03 13.08
C MET A 150 5.29 -3.28 14.14
N SER A 151 4.46 -4.02 14.87
CA SER A 151 3.59 -3.41 15.89
C SER A 151 4.33 -2.82 17.08
N SER A 152 5.60 -3.18 17.32
CA SER A 152 6.46 -2.54 18.31
C SER A 152 6.70 -1.06 18.02
N LEU A 153 6.81 -0.66 16.77
CA LEU A 153 6.98 0.75 16.36
C LEU A 153 5.64 1.40 15.95
N TYR A 154 4.85 0.71 15.13
CA TYR A 154 3.69 1.30 14.47
C TYR A 154 2.34 0.94 15.11
N GLY A 155 2.29 -0.01 16.05
CA GLY A 155 1.07 -0.39 16.77
C GLY A 155 0.14 -1.31 15.98
N SER A 156 -1.16 -1.15 16.19
CA SER A 156 -2.22 -1.94 15.53
C SER A 156 -2.13 -1.86 13.99
N ASP A 157 -2.50 -2.95 13.32
CA ASP A 157 -2.58 -3.11 11.85
C ASP A 157 -1.25 -3.39 11.12
N ALA A 158 -0.09 -3.23 11.77
CA ALA A 158 1.22 -3.58 11.20
C ALA A 158 1.61 -5.04 11.49
N MET A 159 0.68 -5.99 11.34
CA MET A 159 0.92 -7.41 11.64
C MET A 159 1.51 -8.18 10.46
N GLY A 160 1.15 -7.82 9.23
CA GLY A 160 1.67 -8.42 7.99
C GLY A 160 2.90 -7.71 7.49
N GLY A 161 2.95 -6.40 7.67
CA GLY A 161 4.05 -5.55 7.23
C GLY A 161 3.63 -4.09 7.08
N VAL A 162 4.58 -3.30 6.62
CA VAL A 162 4.42 -1.85 6.42
C VAL A 162 4.89 -1.50 5.01
N VAL A 163 4.12 -0.70 4.30
CA VAL A 163 4.51 -0.03 3.06
C VAL A 163 4.60 1.45 3.35
N ASN A 164 5.79 2.00 3.34
CA ASN A 164 6.03 3.42 3.60
C ASN A 164 6.49 4.11 2.31
N ILE A 165 5.71 5.09 1.88
CA ILE A 165 6.02 5.92 0.72
C ILE A 165 6.71 7.16 1.21
N ILE A 166 7.99 7.29 0.90
CA ILE A 166 8.81 8.46 1.23
C ILE A 166 8.69 9.45 0.08
N THR A 167 8.22 10.65 0.38
CA THR A 167 8.12 11.73 -0.60
C THR A 167 9.45 12.47 -0.74
N ARG A 168 9.63 13.10 -1.91
CA ARG A 168 10.81 13.94 -2.18
C ARG A 168 10.95 15.04 -1.13
N LYS A 169 12.20 15.35 -0.77
CA LYS A 169 12.51 16.56 0.00
C LYS A 169 12.29 17.80 -0.87
N VAL A 170 11.96 18.92 -0.27
CA VAL A 170 11.88 20.19 -1.00
C VAL A 170 13.26 20.52 -1.55
N PRO A 171 13.41 20.72 -2.87
CA PRO A 171 14.72 20.95 -3.48
C PRO A 171 15.26 22.35 -3.15
N VAL A 172 16.59 22.46 -3.18
CA VAL A 172 17.31 23.73 -2.92
C VAL A 172 17.27 24.70 -4.09
N GLU A 173 16.94 24.19 -5.29
CA GLU A 173 16.73 24.95 -6.52
C GLU A 173 15.36 24.64 -7.10
N TRP A 174 14.81 25.57 -7.89
CA TRP A 174 13.55 25.32 -8.57
C TRP A 174 13.69 24.21 -9.57
N THR A 175 12.84 23.21 -9.46
CA THR A 175 12.73 22.10 -10.38
C THR A 175 11.27 21.70 -10.54
N GLY A 176 10.92 21.21 -11.71
CA GLY A 176 9.59 20.73 -11.99
C GLY A 176 9.58 19.65 -13.05
N SER A 177 8.49 18.91 -13.09
CA SER A 177 8.24 17.93 -14.16
C SER A 177 6.75 17.81 -14.47
N VAL A 178 6.46 17.61 -15.74
CA VAL A 178 5.13 17.21 -16.22
C VAL A 178 5.29 15.88 -16.94
N ARG A 179 4.56 14.86 -16.46
CA ARG A 179 4.55 13.54 -17.08
C ARG A 179 3.14 13.19 -17.54
N ASN A 180 3.01 12.86 -18.82
CA ASN A 180 1.77 12.39 -19.43
C ASN A 180 1.94 10.95 -19.90
N GLU A 181 0.95 10.11 -19.63
CA GLU A 181 0.97 8.69 -19.96
C GLU A 181 -0.35 8.30 -20.64
N LEU A 182 -0.22 7.45 -21.63
CA LEU A 182 -1.32 6.83 -22.36
C LEU A 182 -1.10 5.33 -22.38
N THR A 183 -2.09 4.56 -21.94
CA THR A 183 -2.09 3.10 -22.10
C THR A 183 -3.27 2.70 -22.97
N LEU A 184 -2.96 2.14 -24.12
CA LEU A 184 -3.94 1.61 -25.07
C LEU A 184 -4.07 0.11 -24.90
N GLN A 185 -5.27 -0.35 -24.67
CA GLN A 185 -5.59 -1.78 -24.60
C GLN A 185 -5.70 -2.35 -26.02
N GLU A 186 -5.16 -3.56 -26.23
CA GLU A 186 -5.35 -4.27 -27.48
C GLU A 186 -6.78 -4.81 -27.62
N ASP A 187 -7.32 -5.31 -26.52
CA ASP A 187 -8.72 -5.76 -26.46
C ASP A 187 -9.65 -4.55 -26.35
N SER A 188 -10.57 -4.40 -27.33
CA SER A 188 -11.55 -3.29 -27.38
C SER A 188 -12.57 -3.31 -26.24
N ASP A 189 -12.65 -4.42 -25.50
CA ASP A 189 -13.51 -4.54 -24.32
C ASP A 189 -12.84 -4.10 -23.03
N SER A 190 -11.53 -3.87 -23.06
CA SER A 190 -10.74 -3.29 -21.96
C SER A 190 -10.61 -1.78 -22.10
N GLY A 191 -10.72 -1.06 -20.99
CA GLY A 191 -10.69 0.41 -20.94
C GLY A 191 -9.27 0.99 -21.04
N ASN A 192 -9.07 1.97 -21.92
CA ASN A 192 -7.82 2.73 -22.02
C ASN A 192 -7.58 3.59 -20.77
N ILE A 193 -6.29 3.91 -20.51
CA ILE A 193 -5.85 4.66 -19.34
C ILE A 193 -5.12 5.93 -19.80
N TYR A 194 -5.39 7.02 -19.09
CA TYR A 194 -4.76 8.33 -19.26
C TYR A 194 -4.30 8.83 -17.90
N SER A 195 -3.04 9.25 -17.80
CA SER A 195 -2.49 9.84 -16.56
C SER A 195 -1.72 11.11 -16.89
N SER A 196 -1.91 12.13 -16.06
CA SER A 196 -1.16 13.38 -16.14
C SER A 196 -0.70 13.76 -14.75
N ASN A 197 0.59 13.96 -14.57
CA ASN A 197 1.22 14.23 -13.30
C ASN A 197 2.04 15.51 -13.39
N LEU A 198 1.96 16.35 -12.35
CA LEU A 198 2.72 17.58 -12.19
C LEU A 198 3.52 17.52 -10.90
N TYR A 199 4.76 17.91 -10.94
CA TYR A 199 5.61 18.18 -9.79
C TYR A 199 6.28 19.55 -9.98
N LEU A 200 6.32 20.35 -8.91
CA LEU A 200 7.05 21.61 -8.84
C LEU A 200 7.58 21.78 -7.43
N GLY A 201 8.85 22.12 -7.27
CA GLY A 201 9.45 22.39 -5.97
C GLY A 201 10.59 23.38 -6.08
N GLY A 202 10.83 24.12 -4.99
CA GLY A 202 11.93 25.05 -4.93
C GLY A 202 11.92 25.97 -3.72
N PRO A 203 12.95 26.79 -3.54
CA PRO A 203 13.07 27.72 -2.42
C PRO A 203 12.22 28.98 -2.67
N ILE A 204 11.35 29.31 -1.68
CA ILE A 204 10.74 30.64 -1.57
C ILE A 204 11.75 31.63 -0.95
N ILE A 205 12.45 31.16 0.09
CA ILE A 205 13.58 31.86 0.72
C ILE A 205 14.72 30.87 0.75
N LYS A 206 15.81 31.20 0.07
CA LYS A 206 16.98 30.33 -0.03
C LYS A 206 17.41 29.84 1.36
N ASP A 207 17.66 28.53 1.48
CA ASP A 207 18.12 27.80 2.65
C ASP A 207 17.20 27.92 3.90
N LYS A 208 15.99 28.50 3.77
CA LYS A 208 15.06 28.69 4.90
C LYS A 208 13.65 28.23 4.66
N LEU A 209 13.06 28.57 3.53
CA LEU A 209 11.66 28.26 3.25
C LEU A 209 11.53 27.76 1.83
N GLY A 210 11.07 26.55 1.68
CA GLY A 210 10.77 25.97 0.39
C GLY A 210 9.33 25.52 0.27
N VAL A 211 8.90 25.31 -0.95
CA VAL A 211 7.56 24.80 -1.32
C VAL A 211 7.70 23.64 -2.28
N GLN A 212 6.77 22.70 -2.16
CA GLN A 212 6.62 21.57 -3.07
C GLN A 212 5.13 21.40 -3.38
N ILE A 213 4.83 21.28 -4.66
CA ILE A 213 3.46 21.10 -5.16
C ILE A 213 3.46 19.89 -6.07
N PHE A 214 2.49 19.02 -5.91
CA PHE A 214 2.24 17.98 -6.88
C PHE A 214 0.75 17.79 -7.14
N GLY A 215 0.43 17.33 -8.34
CA GLY A 215 -0.92 17.07 -8.78
C GLY A 215 -0.96 15.88 -9.72
N GLN A 216 -2.08 15.18 -9.70
CA GLN A 216 -2.34 14.04 -10.58
C GLN A 216 -3.77 14.08 -11.08
N LYS A 217 -3.95 13.78 -12.34
CA LYS A 217 -5.20 13.36 -12.95
C LYS A 217 -5.01 11.99 -13.56
N PHE A 218 -5.80 11.01 -13.12
CA PHE A 218 -5.83 9.65 -13.65
C PHE A 218 -7.24 9.34 -14.12
N TYR A 219 -7.38 8.81 -15.31
CA TYR A 219 -8.65 8.39 -15.88
C TYR A 219 -8.50 7.04 -16.55
N ARG A 220 -9.39 6.10 -16.23
CA ARG A 220 -9.55 4.83 -16.92
C ARG A 220 -10.97 4.69 -17.44
N GLN A 221 -11.12 4.30 -18.69
CA GLN A 221 -12.42 3.91 -19.25
C GLN A 221 -12.92 2.62 -18.61
N GLU A 222 -14.24 2.46 -18.53
CA GLU A 222 -14.87 1.24 -18.04
C GLU A 222 -14.66 0.07 -19.01
N ASP A 223 -14.30 -1.09 -18.49
CA ASP A 223 -14.27 -2.34 -19.24
C ASP A 223 -15.70 -2.80 -19.60
N LYS A 224 -15.82 -3.51 -20.73
CA LYS A 224 -17.02 -4.27 -21.09
C LYS A 224 -16.89 -5.74 -20.69
N ILE A 225 -16.08 -6.03 -19.70
CA ILE A 225 -15.75 -7.34 -19.14
C ILE A 225 -16.40 -7.44 -17.78
N LEU A 226 -17.23 -8.45 -17.53
CA LEU A 226 -17.87 -8.67 -16.25
C LEU A 226 -16.82 -8.82 -15.12
N GLN A 227 -16.98 -8.05 -14.06
CA GLN A 227 -16.01 -7.91 -12.96
C GLN A 227 -14.62 -7.43 -13.41
N GLY A 228 -14.55 -6.75 -14.54
CA GLY A 228 -13.41 -6.00 -15.01
C GLY A 228 -13.25 -4.68 -14.27
N PHE A 229 -12.52 -3.77 -14.88
CA PHE A 229 -12.30 -2.45 -14.29
C PHE A 229 -13.51 -1.54 -14.49
N ALA A 230 -13.97 -0.91 -13.40
CA ALA A 230 -14.90 0.20 -13.46
C ALA A 230 -14.27 1.39 -14.21
N ASN A 231 -15.08 2.33 -14.68
CA ASN A 231 -14.58 3.67 -14.98
C ASN A 231 -13.98 4.26 -13.70
N GLN A 232 -12.78 4.81 -13.79
CA GLN A 232 -12.07 5.43 -12.68
C GLN A 232 -11.68 6.84 -13.06
N ASP A 233 -12.04 7.79 -12.22
CA ASP A 233 -11.58 9.17 -12.29
C ASP A 233 -10.94 9.54 -10.95
N LYS A 234 -9.63 9.80 -10.94
CA LYS A 234 -8.89 10.18 -9.74
C LYS A 234 -8.24 11.54 -9.97
N THR A 235 -8.44 12.44 -9.04
CA THR A 235 -7.76 13.74 -9.00
C THR A 235 -7.17 13.93 -7.62
N SER A 236 -5.87 14.14 -7.54
CA SER A 236 -5.18 14.38 -6.27
C SER A 236 -4.17 15.50 -6.40
N GLY A 237 -3.90 16.17 -5.30
CA GLY A 237 -2.88 17.20 -5.22
C GLY A 237 -2.49 17.49 -3.79
N SER A 238 -1.29 18.00 -3.61
CA SER A 238 -0.79 18.44 -2.32
C SER A 238 0.13 19.64 -2.49
N ILE A 239 0.17 20.45 -1.43
CA ILE A 239 1.15 21.49 -1.23
C ILE A 239 1.84 21.27 0.11
N LYS A 240 3.17 21.27 0.10
CA LYS A 240 4.02 21.06 1.28
C LYS A 240 4.99 22.22 1.38
N PHE A 241 5.03 22.86 2.54
CA PHE A 241 6.03 23.86 2.91
C PHE A 241 7.05 23.22 3.83
N ALA A 242 8.32 23.53 3.63
CA ALA A 242 9.41 23.15 4.51
C ALA A 242 10.10 24.42 4.97
N PHE A 243 10.18 24.62 6.30
CA PHE A 243 10.80 25.75 6.94
C PHE A 243 11.93 25.29 7.84
N THR A 244 13.15 25.66 7.50
CA THR A 244 14.39 25.35 8.23
C THR A 244 14.97 26.67 8.77
N PRO A 245 14.52 27.15 9.96
CA PRO A 245 14.99 28.43 10.53
C PRO A 245 16.48 28.43 10.82
N ASN A 246 17.03 27.28 11.19
CA ASN A 246 18.46 27.03 11.47
C ASN A 246 18.76 25.54 11.23
N GLN A 247 19.98 25.09 11.51
CA GLN A 247 20.42 23.70 11.31
C GLN A 247 19.78 22.69 12.28
N ASP A 248 19.19 23.17 13.37
CA ASP A 248 18.64 22.32 14.43
C ASP A 248 17.16 22.00 14.24
N HIS A 249 16.45 22.75 13.39
CA HIS A 249 15.00 22.62 13.27
C HIS A 249 14.54 22.56 11.82
N ASP A 250 13.76 21.52 11.51
CA ASP A 250 13.01 21.39 10.26
C ASP A 250 11.50 21.31 10.59
N ILE A 251 10.73 22.22 10.03
CA ILE A 251 9.28 22.29 10.22
C ILE A 251 8.61 22.06 8.86
N THR A 252 7.65 21.18 8.79
CA THR A 252 6.88 20.91 7.57
C THR A 252 5.40 21.13 7.81
N ALA A 253 4.72 21.73 6.85
CA ALA A 253 3.28 21.86 6.82
C ALA A 253 2.74 21.36 5.46
N GLU A 254 1.75 20.48 5.49
CA GLU A 254 1.21 19.86 4.30
C GLU A 254 -0.33 19.92 4.29
N LEU A 255 -0.87 20.23 3.11
CA LEU A 255 -2.27 20.08 2.77
C LEU A 255 -2.37 19.17 1.55
N ALA A 256 -3.12 18.07 1.65
CA ALA A 256 -3.40 17.16 0.55
C ALA A 256 -4.90 16.98 0.36
N ARG A 257 -5.32 16.90 -0.89
CA ARG A 257 -6.70 16.60 -1.29
C ARG A 257 -6.71 15.53 -2.37
N SER A 258 -7.61 14.56 -2.24
CA SER A 258 -7.84 13.53 -3.26
C SER A 258 -9.34 13.29 -3.45
N ILE A 259 -9.72 13.10 -4.70
CA ILE A 259 -11.08 12.77 -5.14
C ILE A 259 -10.96 11.53 -6.00
N GLN A 260 -11.80 10.53 -5.72
CA GLN A 260 -11.87 9.31 -6.50
C GLN A 260 -13.33 9.00 -6.81
N GLU A 261 -13.60 8.71 -8.07
CA GLU A 261 -14.90 8.28 -8.55
C GLU A 261 -14.75 6.96 -9.29
N ARG A 262 -15.66 6.03 -9.03
CA ARG A 262 -15.77 4.75 -9.71
C ARG A 262 -17.19 4.58 -10.22
N ASN A 263 -17.34 4.39 -11.52
CA ASN A 263 -18.62 4.21 -12.18
C ASN A 263 -18.69 2.84 -12.84
N THR A 264 -19.77 2.11 -12.60
CA THR A 264 -20.06 0.83 -13.28
C THR A 264 -21.39 0.89 -13.99
N THR A 265 -21.45 0.31 -15.18
CA THR A 265 -22.65 0.25 -16.00
C THR A 265 -23.11 -1.21 -16.07
N PRO A 266 -24.41 -1.51 -15.78
CA PRO A 266 -24.94 -2.86 -15.94
C PRO A 266 -24.74 -3.40 -17.37
N GLY A 267 -24.26 -4.63 -17.46
CA GLY A 267 -23.93 -5.28 -18.73
C GLY A 267 -22.55 -4.94 -19.30
N LYS A 268 -21.73 -4.15 -18.53
CA LYS A 268 -20.32 -3.93 -18.80
C LYS A 268 -19.47 -4.52 -17.68
N SER A 269 -18.84 -3.70 -16.84
CA SER A 269 -18.04 -4.19 -15.71
C SER A 269 -18.89 -4.74 -14.56
N SER A 270 -20.17 -4.44 -14.50
CA SER A 270 -21.14 -5.01 -13.56
C SER A 270 -22.21 -5.87 -14.27
N ALA A 271 -22.79 -6.83 -13.52
CA ALA A 271 -23.85 -7.67 -14.05
C ALA A 271 -25.08 -6.86 -14.49
N ALA A 272 -25.70 -7.24 -15.59
CA ALA A 272 -26.92 -6.59 -16.09
C ALA A 272 -28.12 -6.78 -15.14
N THR A 273 -28.18 -7.92 -14.46
CA THR A 273 -29.24 -8.28 -13.52
C THR A 273 -28.64 -8.73 -12.19
N ASP A 274 -29.43 -8.61 -11.13
CA ASP A 274 -29.12 -9.21 -9.83
C ASP A 274 -29.31 -10.75 -9.86
N ARG A 275 -29.04 -11.41 -8.72
CA ARG A 275 -29.19 -12.85 -8.57
C ARG A 275 -30.64 -13.35 -8.71
N PHE A 276 -31.63 -12.48 -8.69
CA PHE A 276 -33.04 -12.80 -8.87
C PHE A 276 -33.57 -12.45 -10.26
N GLY A 277 -32.71 -11.94 -11.16
CA GLY A 277 -33.06 -11.55 -12.52
C GLY A 277 -33.61 -10.14 -12.68
N ASN A 278 -33.62 -9.32 -11.60
CA ASN A 278 -34.03 -7.92 -11.70
C ASN A 278 -32.91 -7.08 -12.33
N PRO A 279 -33.22 -6.07 -13.16
CA PRO A 279 -32.22 -5.17 -13.72
C PRO A 279 -31.42 -4.47 -12.62
N ASN A 280 -30.10 -4.49 -12.73
CA ASN A 280 -29.23 -3.68 -11.88
C ASN A 280 -29.23 -2.21 -12.33
N GLU A 281 -28.94 -1.32 -11.42
CA GLU A 281 -28.72 0.09 -11.73
C GLU A 281 -27.23 0.41 -11.90
N ALA A 282 -26.93 1.47 -12.65
CA ALA A 282 -25.58 2.00 -12.73
C ALA A 282 -25.12 2.50 -11.34
N SER A 283 -23.90 2.12 -10.97
CA SER A 283 -23.31 2.52 -9.69
C SER A 283 -22.33 3.68 -9.90
N ASN A 284 -22.45 4.69 -9.07
CA ASN A 284 -21.48 5.78 -8.95
C ASN A 284 -21.03 5.83 -7.49
N VAL A 285 -19.75 5.55 -7.25
CA VAL A 285 -19.14 5.58 -5.93
C VAL A 285 -18.08 6.63 -5.88
N SER A 286 -18.23 7.59 -4.98
CA SER A 286 -17.30 8.70 -4.80
C SER A 286 -16.67 8.67 -3.42
N TYR A 287 -15.37 9.00 -3.37
CA TYR A 287 -14.61 9.18 -2.15
C TYR A 287 -13.85 10.50 -2.20
N TYR A 288 -13.87 11.23 -1.09
CA TYR A 288 -13.12 12.48 -0.93
C TYR A 288 -12.24 12.38 0.31
N GLN A 289 -10.95 12.66 0.16
CA GLN A 289 -10.04 12.76 1.32
C GLN A 289 -9.42 14.15 1.37
N THR A 290 -9.35 14.71 2.57
CA THR A 290 -8.55 15.89 2.88
C THR A 290 -7.65 15.57 4.05
N ARG A 291 -6.36 15.90 3.95
CA ARG A 291 -5.36 15.64 4.98
C ARG A 291 -4.56 16.91 5.24
N TYR A 292 -4.37 17.20 6.51
CA TYR A 292 -3.50 18.24 7.03
C TYR A 292 -2.43 17.58 7.87
N ALA A 293 -1.19 17.97 7.70
CA ALA A 293 -0.10 17.48 8.52
C ALA A 293 0.88 18.60 8.87
N LEU A 294 1.36 18.57 10.10
CA LEU A 294 2.41 19.43 10.61
C LEU A 294 3.50 18.55 11.20
N GLY A 295 4.73 18.69 10.78
CA GLY A 295 5.88 17.95 11.25
C GLY A 295 6.97 18.86 11.79
N HIS A 296 7.73 18.35 12.74
CA HIS A 296 8.91 19.01 13.29
C HIS A 296 10.00 17.98 13.57
N VAL A 297 11.14 18.15 12.97
CA VAL A 297 12.38 17.45 13.34
C VAL A 297 13.27 18.42 14.08
N GLY A 298 13.65 18.07 15.30
CA GLY A 298 14.53 18.87 16.17
C GLY A 298 15.82 18.12 16.50
N ARG A 299 16.95 18.81 16.46
CA ARG A 299 18.29 18.32 16.81
C ARG A 299 18.78 19.09 18.04
N TRP A 300 18.92 18.38 19.17
CA TRP A 300 19.21 18.95 20.48
C TRP A 300 20.51 18.35 21.01
N GLY A 301 21.62 18.72 20.38
CA GLY A 301 22.89 18.00 20.55
C GLY A 301 22.79 16.61 19.96
N ASP A 302 23.02 15.57 20.76
CA ASP A 302 22.93 14.18 20.33
C ASP A 302 21.47 13.67 20.24
N LEU A 303 20.52 14.35 20.89
CA LEU A 303 19.10 13.98 20.82
C LEU A 303 18.45 14.50 19.56
N THR A 304 17.87 13.58 18.76
CA THR A 304 16.99 13.94 17.65
C THR A 304 15.53 13.64 18.02
N THR A 305 14.65 14.57 17.70
CA THR A 305 13.21 14.42 17.89
C THR A 305 12.50 14.50 16.55
N ASP A 306 11.55 13.58 16.29
CA ASP A 306 10.65 13.63 15.13
C ASP A 306 9.21 13.62 15.65
N THR A 307 8.48 14.69 15.41
CA THR A 307 7.14 14.90 15.94
C THR A 307 6.19 15.29 14.81
N TYR A 308 5.00 14.71 14.77
CA TYR A 308 3.96 15.16 13.85
C TYR A 308 2.57 15.22 14.47
N LEU A 309 1.76 16.08 13.89
CA LEU A 309 0.30 16.15 14.03
C LEU A 309 -0.30 15.91 12.67
N GLN A 310 -1.27 15.00 12.57
CA GLN A 310 -2.02 14.75 11.36
C GLN A 310 -3.51 14.74 11.64
N HIS A 311 -4.28 15.40 10.77
CA HIS A 311 -5.73 15.28 10.73
C HIS A 311 -6.19 14.93 9.33
N SER A 312 -7.00 13.89 9.21
CA SER A 312 -7.60 13.52 7.94
C SER A 312 -9.09 13.32 8.06
N LYS A 313 -9.80 13.68 6.99
CA LYS A 313 -11.23 13.39 6.81
C LYS A 313 -11.40 12.68 5.49
N THR A 314 -12.02 11.50 5.52
CA THR A 314 -12.40 10.73 4.34
C THR A 314 -13.91 10.60 4.32
N ASP A 315 -14.54 11.12 3.26
CA ASP A 315 -15.96 11.06 3.00
C ASP A 315 -16.28 9.97 1.97
N ASN A 316 -17.33 9.20 2.21
CA ASN A 316 -17.99 8.33 1.25
C ASN A 316 -19.46 8.78 1.11
N PRO A 317 -19.77 9.76 0.23
CA PRO A 317 -21.11 10.30 0.07
C PRO A 317 -22.12 9.26 -0.40
N SER A 318 -21.69 8.28 -1.22
CA SER A 318 -22.55 7.22 -1.75
C SER A 318 -23.19 6.38 -0.65
N ARG A 319 -22.59 6.35 0.55
CA ARG A 319 -23.11 5.66 1.73
C ARG A 319 -23.44 6.58 2.90
N ASN A 320 -23.39 7.89 2.69
CA ASN A 320 -23.63 8.91 3.73
C ASN A 320 -22.74 8.68 4.97
N MET A 321 -21.47 8.38 4.76
CA MET A 321 -20.52 8.15 5.85
C MET A 321 -19.26 8.97 5.71
N PHE A 322 -18.60 9.25 6.84
CA PHE A 322 -17.26 9.81 6.87
C PHE A 322 -16.45 9.29 8.07
N LEU A 323 -15.16 9.26 7.90
CA LEU A 323 -14.17 8.94 8.92
C LEU A 323 -13.28 10.17 9.15
N LYS A 324 -13.06 10.53 10.40
CA LYS A 324 -12.04 11.52 10.82
C LYS A 324 -11.01 10.81 11.67
N ASN A 325 -9.75 11.00 11.32
CA ASN A 325 -8.60 10.55 12.11
C ASN A 325 -7.79 11.76 12.55
N SER A 326 -7.39 11.77 13.82
CA SER A 326 -6.45 12.73 14.36
C SER A 326 -5.35 11.97 15.05
N GLU A 327 -4.10 12.26 14.69
CA GLU A 327 -2.92 11.55 15.16
C GLU A 327 -1.89 12.55 15.66
N PHE A 328 -1.24 12.19 16.76
CA PHE A 328 -0.04 12.81 17.28
C PHE A 328 1.00 11.72 17.52
N ASP A 329 2.20 11.90 17.02
CA ASP A 329 3.33 11.01 17.23
C ASP A 329 4.58 11.82 17.55
N THR A 330 5.40 11.35 18.47
CA THR A 330 6.71 11.90 18.75
C THR A 330 7.69 10.79 19.05
N LYS A 331 8.83 10.82 18.40
CA LYS A 331 9.97 9.91 18.59
C LYS A 331 11.19 10.71 19.03
N TRP A 332 11.96 10.13 19.91
CA TRP A 332 13.21 10.65 20.43
C TRP A 332 14.29 9.62 20.24
N SER A 333 15.32 9.95 19.50
CA SER A 333 16.45 9.06 19.22
C SER A 333 17.72 9.65 19.81
N LEU A 334 18.42 8.86 20.62
CA LEU A 334 19.58 9.28 21.37
C LEU A 334 20.69 8.22 21.27
N PRO A 335 21.80 8.48 20.59
CA PRO A 335 22.98 7.63 20.63
C PRO A 335 23.70 7.78 21.98
N LEU A 336 23.99 6.66 22.65
CA LEU A 336 24.69 6.58 23.93
C LEU A 336 25.78 5.51 23.87
N GLY A 337 26.99 5.89 23.47
CA GLY A 337 28.08 4.93 23.30
C GLY A 337 27.74 3.88 22.24
N SER A 338 27.64 2.59 22.65
CA SER A 338 27.25 1.48 21.77
C SER A 338 25.73 1.28 21.65
N HIS A 339 24.91 2.17 22.18
CA HIS A 339 23.46 2.09 22.17
C HIS A 339 22.85 3.20 21.32
N LEU A 340 21.83 2.87 20.53
CA LEU A 340 20.92 3.82 19.90
C LEU A 340 19.54 3.64 20.53
N LEU A 341 19.22 4.51 21.47
CA LEU A 341 17.94 4.50 22.18
C LEU A 341 16.90 5.28 21.38
N THR A 342 15.78 4.65 21.08
CA THR A 342 14.60 5.29 20.49
C THR A 342 13.42 5.11 21.45
N ALA A 343 12.78 6.21 21.84
CA ALA A 343 11.56 6.18 22.65
C ALA A 343 10.50 7.07 22.00
N GLY A 344 9.23 6.84 22.32
CA GLY A 344 8.19 7.68 21.74
C GLY A 344 6.82 7.51 22.37
N PHE A 345 5.96 8.43 21.96
CA PHE A 345 4.55 8.47 22.32
C PHE A 345 3.70 8.64 21.08
N HIS A 346 2.65 7.85 20.99
CA HIS A 346 1.65 7.92 19.92
C HIS A 346 0.25 8.09 20.50
N TYR A 347 -0.56 8.93 19.87
CA TYR A 347 -1.98 9.10 20.15
C TYR A 347 -2.77 9.12 18.86
N GLN A 348 -3.88 8.37 18.80
CA GLN A 348 -4.82 8.33 17.68
C GLN A 348 -6.24 8.44 18.18
N ASN A 349 -7.08 9.20 17.45
CA ASN A 349 -8.51 9.30 17.70
C ASN A 349 -9.26 9.14 16.36
N GLU A 350 -10.06 8.08 16.28
CA GLU A 350 -10.90 7.76 15.13
C GLU A 350 -12.35 8.12 15.44
N LYS A 351 -13.01 8.81 14.51
CA LYS A 351 -14.44 9.17 14.61
C LYS A 351 -15.13 8.86 13.30
N LEU A 352 -15.97 7.82 13.33
CA LEU A 352 -16.78 7.39 12.21
C LEU A 352 -18.22 7.92 12.40
N ARG A 353 -18.78 8.52 11.35
CA ARG A 353 -20.23 8.69 11.20
C ARG A 353 -20.68 7.80 10.05
N ASP A 354 -21.66 6.96 10.29
CA ASP A 354 -22.23 6.04 9.32
C ASP A 354 -23.72 5.93 9.54
N LEU A 355 -24.51 6.25 8.50
CA LEU A 355 -25.98 6.17 8.53
C LEU A 355 -26.50 4.78 8.11
N GLY A 356 -25.62 3.87 7.74
CA GLY A 356 -25.95 2.50 7.25
C GLY A 356 -26.15 1.47 8.37
N ASN A 357 -26.67 1.88 9.54
CA ASN A 357 -27.00 0.94 10.61
C ASN A 357 -28.37 0.31 10.35
N HIS A 358 -28.40 -0.99 10.09
CA HIS A 358 -29.61 -1.78 9.83
C HIS A 358 -30.12 -2.54 11.05
N PHE A 359 -29.57 -2.29 12.24
CA PHE A 359 -30.02 -2.92 13.48
C PHE A 359 -31.35 -2.35 13.99
N GLY A 360 -31.72 -1.15 13.55
CA GLY A 360 -32.89 -0.41 14.06
C GLY A 360 -32.61 0.46 15.29
N SER A 361 -31.33 0.61 15.66
CA SER A 361 -30.89 1.54 16.71
C SER A 361 -30.50 2.89 16.14
N ASP A 362 -30.49 3.93 16.98
CA ASP A 362 -30.08 5.29 16.59
C ASP A 362 -28.56 5.49 16.56
N ILE A 363 -27.77 4.43 16.71
CA ILE A 363 -26.31 4.51 16.69
C ILE A 363 -25.83 4.82 15.28
N GLN A 364 -25.31 6.02 15.08
CA GLN A 364 -24.76 6.51 13.81
C GLN A 364 -23.33 7.03 13.94
N LYS A 365 -22.83 7.14 15.17
CA LYS A 365 -21.49 7.66 15.46
C LYS A 365 -20.75 6.66 16.31
N LEU A 366 -19.55 6.31 15.87
CA LEU A 366 -18.64 5.43 16.57
C LEU A 366 -17.31 6.16 16.72
N SER A 367 -16.67 6.00 17.88
CA SER A 367 -15.36 6.60 18.09
C SER A 367 -14.50 5.68 18.94
N ARG A 368 -13.19 5.84 18.80
CA ARG A 368 -12.19 5.13 19.58
C ARG A 368 -10.92 5.93 19.63
N TYR A 369 -10.30 6.03 20.80
CA TYR A 369 -8.95 6.51 20.94
C TYR A 369 -7.99 5.40 21.33
N GLN A 370 -6.76 5.54 20.92
CA GLN A 370 -5.63 4.70 21.35
C GLN A 370 -4.46 5.62 21.71
N TRP A 371 -3.68 5.23 22.69
CA TRP A 371 -2.38 5.85 22.93
C TRP A 371 -1.34 4.78 23.25
N ALA A 372 -0.09 5.09 23.00
CA ALA A 372 0.98 4.14 23.23
C ALA A 372 2.26 4.84 23.69
N LEU A 373 3.02 4.12 24.50
CA LEU A 373 4.42 4.39 24.81
C LEU A 373 5.25 3.27 24.22
N PHE A 374 6.36 3.58 23.58
CA PHE A 374 7.28 2.60 23.06
C PHE A 374 8.73 3.01 23.30
N ALA A 375 9.58 1.99 23.41
CA ALA A 375 11.02 2.16 23.46
C ALA A 375 11.70 1.02 22.71
N GLU A 376 12.79 1.31 22.06
CA GLU A 376 13.67 0.37 21.37
C GLU A 376 15.11 0.76 21.63
N ASP A 377 15.97 -0.22 21.86
CA ASP A 377 17.40 -0.07 22.00
C ASP A 377 18.10 -0.95 20.97
N GLU A 378 18.91 -0.35 20.13
CA GLU A 378 19.85 -1.05 19.27
C GLU A 378 21.21 -1.00 19.96
N TRP A 379 21.67 -2.14 20.43
CA TRP A 379 22.92 -2.30 21.13
C TRP A 379 23.97 -2.95 20.24
N LEU A 380 25.02 -2.23 19.92
CA LEU A 380 26.23 -2.74 19.25
C LEU A 380 27.04 -3.54 20.29
N LEU A 381 26.79 -4.84 20.37
CA LEU A 381 27.49 -5.77 21.27
C LEU A 381 28.95 -5.94 20.88
N THR A 382 29.23 -5.97 19.58
CA THR A 382 30.56 -5.94 18.97
C THR A 382 30.49 -5.09 17.70
N ASP A 383 31.63 -4.82 17.07
CA ASP A 383 31.67 -4.07 15.80
C ASP A 383 30.86 -4.78 14.69
N ASP A 384 30.71 -6.11 14.80
CA ASP A 384 30.03 -6.94 13.78
C ASP A 384 28.62 -7.39 14.19
N PHE A 385 28.21 -7.19 15.45
CA PHE A 385 26.94 -7.70 15.95
C PHE A 385 26.12 -6.66 16.72
N ALA A 386 24.93 -6.36 16.17
CA ALA A 386 23.92 -5.52 16.79
C ALA A 386 22.71 -6.35 17.27
N LEU A 387 22.20 -6.03 18.45
CA LEU A 387 21.00 -6.62 19.02
C LEU A 387 19.97 -5.50 19.27
N THR A 388 18.82 -5.58 18.62
CA THR A 388 17.72 -4.62 18.78
C THR A 388 16.64 -5.23 19.66
N GLY A 389 16.33 -4.59 20.78
CA GLY A 389 15.24 -4.93 21.68
C GLY A 389 14.20 -3.82 21.72
N GLY A 390 12.94 -4.14 21.42
CA GLY A 390 11.86 -3.17 21.41
C GLY A 390 10.63 -3.62 22.22
N LEU A 391 9.95 -2.66 22.81
CA LEU A 391 8.71 -2.91 23.57
C LEU A 391 7.75 -1.72 23.38
N ARG A 392 6.51 -2.03 23.03
CA ARG A 392 5.41 -1.06 22.99
C ARG A 392 4.27 -1.49 23.87
N MET A 393 3.75 -0.57 24.66
CA MET A 393 2.49 -0.67 25.36
C MET A 393 1.47 0.23 24.66
N THR A 394 0.42 -0.38 24.11
CA THR A 394 -0.72 0.34 23.54
C THR A 394 -1.93 0.19 24.43
N ARG A 395 -2.55 1.29 24.81
CA ARG A 395 -3.83 1.34 25.51
C ARG A 395 -4.92 1.70 24.50
N ASP A 396 -5.82 0.74 24.26
CA ASP A 396 -7.03 0.92 23.46
C ASP A 396 -8.22 1.22 24.39
N GLU A 397 -9.10 2.14 24.02
CA GLU A 397 -10.29 2.51 24.79
C GLU A 397 -11.18 1.33 25.08
N ASN A 398 -11.39 0.42 24.11
CA ASN A 398 -12.33 -0.69 24.20
C ASN A 398 -11.68 -1.99 24.65
N TYR A 399 -10.39 -2.19 24.36
CA TYR A 399 -9.72 -3.49 24.51
C TYR A 399 -8.60 -3.49 25.56
N GLY A 400 -8.37 -2.38 26.24
CA GLY A 400 -7.38 -2.32 27.32
C GLY A 400 -5.94 -2.22 26.83
N SER A 401 -4.99 -2.75 27.61
CA SER A 401 -3.56 -2.63 27.35
C SER A 401 -3.01 -3.85 26.62
N HIS A 402 -2.20 -3.60 25.59
CA HIS A 402 -1.54 -4.62 24.77
C HIS A 402 -0.04 -4.34 24.70
N TRP A 403 0.76 -5.37 24.92
CA TRP A 403 2.21 -5.33 24.86
C TRP A 403 2.70 -6.04 23.62
N THR A 404 3.58 -5.39 22.86
CA THR A 404 4.18 -5.94 21.63
C THR A 404 5.71 -5.87 21.71
N PRO A 405 6.34 -6.91 22.30
CA PRO A 405 7.79 -7.04 22.31
C PRO A 405 8.35 -7.46 20.96
N ARG A 406 9.62 -7.08 20.74
CA ARG A 406 10.46 -7.45 19.61
C ARG A 406 11.88 -7.68 20.07
N LEU A 407 12.56 -8.66 19.48
CA LEU A 407 13.99 -8.88 19.66
C LEU A 407 14.56 -9.32 18.31
N TYR A 408 15.61 -8.65 17.83
CA TYR A 408 16.18 -8.89 16.52
C TYR A 408 17.70 -8.70 16.56
N GLY A 409 18.45 -9.61 15.94
CA GLY A 409 19.89 -9.54 15.80
C GLY A 409 20.30 -9.30 14.35
N VAL A 410 21.37 -8.55 14.15
CA VAL A 410 22.08 -8.36 12.88
C VAL A 410 23.54 -8.68 13.13
N TRP A 411 24.07 -9.64 12.37
CA TRP A 411 25.45 -10.09 12.52
C TRP A 411 26.17 -10.12 11.17
N HIS A 412 27.15 -9.25 11.01
CA HIS A 412 28.10 -9.24 9.89
C HIS A 412 29.15 -10.35 10.12
N MET A 413 28.81 -11.57 9.72
CA MET A 413 29.69 -12.73 9.94
C MET A 413 31.03 -12.61 9.21
N THR A 414 30.99 -11.97 8.05
CA THR A 414 32.15 -11.58 7.22
C THR A 414 31.78 -10.30 6.47
N ASP A 415 32.76 -9.68 5.81
CA ASP A 415 32.54 -8.51 4.94
C ASP A 415 31.48 -8.73 3.84
N ASN A 416 31.22 -10.01 3.50
CA ASN A 416 30.32 -10.40 2.42
C ASN A 416 29.03 -11.07 2.90
N LEU A 417 28.94 -11.48 4.17
CA LEU A 417 27.83 -12.28 4.68
C LEU A 417 27.23 -11.69 5.95
N THR A 418 25.98 -11.27 5.88
CA THR A 418 25.20 -10.79 7.01
C THR A 418 24.10 -11.79 7.35
N LEU A 419 24.02 -12.18 8.61
CA LEU A 419 22.93 -12.97 9.19
C LEU A 419 22.03 -12.06 9.99
N LYS A 420 20.73 -12.07 9.69
CA LYS A 420 19.71 -11.33 10.45
C LYS A 420 18.65 -12.28 10.97
N GLY A 421 18.10 -12.01 12.13
CA GLY A 421 16.99 -12.81 12.59
C GLY A 421 16.44 -12.37 13.93
N GLY A 422 15.20 -12.76 14.18
CA GLY A 422 14.56 -12.37 15.41
C GLY A 422 13.14 -12.85 15.56
N VAL A 423 12.53 -12.34 16.59
CA VAL A 423 11.12 -12.57 16.92
C VAL A 423 10.42 -11.24 17.08
N SER A 424 9.18 -11.17 16.61
CA SER A 424 8.33 -9.99 16.75
C SER A 424 6.89 -10.39 17.00
N THR A 425 6.17 -9.52 17.68
CA THR A 425 4.74 -9.69 17.95
C THR A 425 3.94 -8.58 17.30
N GLY A 426 2.69 -8.89 16.96
CA GLY A 426 1.75 -7.92 16.46
C GLY A 426 0.37 -8.09 17.06
N PHE A 427 -0.41 -7.04 17.04
CA PHE A 427 -1.83 -7.12 17.37
C PHE A 427 -2.64 -6.21 16.44
N LYS A 428 -3.95 -6.54 16.35
CA LYS A 428 -4.93 -5.73 15.65
C LYS A 428 -6.23 -5.67 16.43
N ALA A 429 -6.66 -4.48 16.79
CA ALA A 429 -7.97 -4.27 17.39
C ALA A 429 -9.08 -4.52 16.36
N PRO A 430 -10.24 -5.06 16.75
CA PRO A 430 -11.41 -5.14 15.89
C PRO A 430 -11.79 -3.75 15.35
N ASN A 431 -12.37 -3.71 14.14
CA ASN A 431 -12.85 -2.47 13.55
C ASN A 431 -13.99 -1.85 14.37
N LEU A 432 -14.23 -0.55 14.23
CA LEU A 432 -15.20 0.19 15.04
C LEU A 432 -16.60 -0.45 15.05
N ARG A 433 -17.08 -0.89 13.87
CA ARG A 433 -18.42 -1.50 13.75
C ARG A 433 -18.49 -2.93 14.30
N HIS A 434 -17.36 -3.65 14.32
CA HIS A 434 -17.36 -5.09 14.59
C HIS A 434 -17.76 -5.42 16.03
N SER A 435 -17.48 -4.53 16.96
CA SER A 435 -17.69 -4.75 18.40
C SER A 435 -18.95 -4.09 18.98
N VAL A 436 -19.76 -3.45 18.16
CA VAL A 436 -20.97 -2.76 18.65
C VAL A 436 -22.19 -3.67 18.49
N ALA A 437 -22.76 -4.14 19.60
CA ALA A 437 -23.90 -5.09 19.62
C ALA A 437 -25.10 -4.60 18.81
N ASP A 438 -25.41 -3.30 18.94
CA ASP A 438 -26.58 -2.68 18.31
C ASP A 438 -26.24 -2.07 16.93
N TRP A 439 -25.23 -2.59 16.26
CA TRP A 439 -24.83 -2.25 14.92
C TRP A 439 -25.11 -3.40 13.94
N GLY A 440 -25.89 -3.12 12.91
CA GLY A 440 -26.18 -4.04 11.82
C GLY A 440 -25.70 -3.49 10.49
N GLN A 441 -24.75 -4.15 9.87
CA GLN A 441 -24.17 -3.76 8.59
C GLN A 441 -24.81 -4.55 7.44
N ALA A 442 -25.36 -3.85 6.44
CA ALA A 442 -25.92 -4.51 5.25
C ALA A 442 -24.87 -5.34 4.51
N THR A 443 -25.28 -6.52 4.04
CA THR A 443 -24.49 -7.46 3.24
C THR A 443 -25.38 -8.24 2.27
N GLY A 444 -24.82 -9.20 1.54
CA GLY A 444 -25.57 -10.06 0.64
C GLY A 444 -25.44 -9.72 -0.84
N GLY A 445 -24.71 -8.66 -1.20
CA GLY A 445 -24.53 -8.19 -2.58
C GLY A 445 -25.78 -7.55 -3.18
N ALA A 446 -25.79 -7.33 -4.49
CA ALA A 446 -26.93 -6.75 -5.19
C ALA A 446 -28.19 -7.63 -5.04
N GLY A 447 -29.30 -7.02 -4.62
CA GLY A 447 -30.56 -7.69 -4.33
C GLY A 447 -30.56 -8.53 -3.05
N GLY A 448 -29.49 -8.54 -2.25
CA GLY A 448 -29.40 -9.29 -1.00
C GLY A 448 -29.95 -8.49 0.19
N ASN A 449 -30.88 -9.09 0.93
CA ASN A 449 -31.38 -8.56 2.19
C ASN A 449 -30.77 -9.33 3.37
N ALA A 450 -29.52 -8.99 3.72
CA ALA A 450 -28.79 -9.66 4.78
C ALA A 450 -28.03 -8.65 5.63
N VAL A 451 -27.68 -9.04 6.86
CA VAL A 451 -27.02 -8.17 7.83
C VAL A 451 -25.91 -8.89 8.58
N ILE A 452 -24.84 -8.14 8.87
CA ILE A 452 -23.79 -8.57 9.80
C ILE A 452 -23.96 -7.75 11.07
N ILE A 453 -24.22 -8.41 12.18
CA ILE A 453 -24.34 -7.76 13.50
C ILE A 453 -22.99 -7.73 14.20
N GLY A 454 -22.74 -6.66 14.97
CA GLY A 454 -21.55 -6.54 15.79
C GLY A 454 -21.55 -7.50 16.98
N ASN A 455 -20.34 -7.88 17.40
CA ASN A 455 -20.11 -8.77 18.55
C ASN A 455 -19.22 -8.09 19.59
N PRO A 456 -19.77 -7.66 20.76
CA PRO A 456 -19.00 -6.97 21.79
C PRO A 456 -17.97 -7.87 22.51
N ASN A 457 -18.04 -9.19 22.30
CA ASN A 457 -17.11 -10.15 22.91
C ASN A 457 -15.84 -10.39 22.06
N LEU A 458 -15.68 -9.69 20.94
CA LEU A 458 -14.48 -9.79 20.12
C LEU A 458 -13.23 -9.37 20.91
N LYS A 459 -12.16 -10.14 20.67
CA LYS A 459 -10.82 -9.89 21.20
C LYS A 459 -9.91 -9.38 20.07
N PRO A 460 -8.90 -8.58 20.38
CA PRO A 460 -7.87 -8.25 19.41
C PRO A 460 -7.15 -9.49 18.87
N GLU A 461 -6.88 -9.48 17.59
CA GLU A 461 -6.08 -10.48 16.90
C GLU A 461 -4.60 -10.31 17.27
N LYS A 462 -3.86 -11.41 17.34
CA LYS A 462 -2.44 -11.42 17.74
C LYS A 462 -1.60 -12.25 16.79
N SER A 463 -0.36 -11.83 16.56
CA SER A 463 0.63 -12.62 15.84
C SER A 463 1.93 -12.75 16.62
N PHE A 464 2.63 -13.86 16.41
CA PHE A 464 4.01 -14.09 16.80
C PHE A 464 4.78 -14.58 15.60
N SER A 465 5.81 -13.85 15.20
CA SER A 465 6.62 -14.12 14.03
C SER A 465 8.07 -14.40 14.41
N GLN A 466 8.65 -15.36 13.70
CA GLN A 466 10.05 -15.73 13.75
C GLN A 466 10.62 -15.58 12.33
N GLU A 467 11.82 -15.04 12.23
CA GLU A 467 12.49 -14.78 10.96
C GLU A 467 13.99 -15.07 11.07
N LEU A 468 14.55 -15.59 9.98
CA LEU A 468 16.00 -15.77 9.79
C LEU A 468 16.33 -15.44 8.35
N SER A 469 17.28 -14.53 8.14
CA SER A 469 17.69 -14.03 6.83
C SER A 469 19.20 -14.11 6.68
N PHE A 470 19.66 -14.62 5.53
CA PHE A 470 21.04 -14.61 5.08
C PHE A 470 21.14 -13.63 3.93
N LEU A 471 22.04 -12.66 4.02
CA LEU A 471 22.33 -11.70 2.96
C LEU A 471 23.78 -11.86 2.57
N TRP A 472 24.04 -12.04 1.29
CA TRP A 472 25.38 -12.17 0.73
C TRP A 472 25.61 -11.11 -0.35
N ASP A 473 26.70 -10.37 -0.21
CA ASP A 473 27.18 -9.38 -1.17
C ASP A 473 28.58 -9.80 -1.65
N SER A 474 28.72 -10.07 -2.93
CA SER A 474 30.01 -10.44 -3.51
C SER A 474 31.03 -9.31 -3.54
N ARG A 475 30.60 -8.06 -3.28
CA ARG A 475 31.38 -6.81 -3.49
C ARG A 475 31.84 -6.64 -4.95
N ALA A 476 31.33 -7.47 -5.85
CA ALA A 476 31.61 -7.50 -7.29
C ALA A 476 30.32 -7.48 -8.12
N GLY A 477 29.28 -6.82 -7.58
CA GLY A 477 28.01 -6.58 -8.28
C GLY A 477 27.01 -7.73 -8.20
N PHE A 478 27.26 -8.81 -7.45
CA PHE A 478 26.25 -9.86 -7.22
C PHE A 478 25.82 -9.87 -5.75
N ASN A 479 24.52 -9.75 -5.52
CA ASN A 479 23.88 -9.78 -4.22
C ASN A 479 22.83 -10.88 -4.18
N ALA A 480 22.75 -11.62 -3.09
CA ALA A 480 21.74 -12.65 -2.87
C ALA A 480 21.20 -12.59 -1.45
N GLY A 481 19.93 -12.95 -1.29
CA GLY A 481 19.26 -13.03 0.01
C GLY A 481 18.39 -14.27 0.11
N LEU A 482 18.32 -14.85 1.32
CA LEU A 482 17.42 -15.96 1.66
C LEU A 482 16.79 -15.66 3.00
N THR A 483 15.46 -15.56 3.05
CA THR A 483 14.71 -15.33 4.29
C THR A 483 13.76 -16.48 4.54
N LEU A 484 13.80 -17.04 5.75
CA LEU A 484 12.87 -18.02 6.28
C LEU A 484 11.96 -17.32 7.29
N PHE A 485 10.64 -17.50 7.18
CA PHE A 485 9.71 -16.92 8.13
C PHE A 485 8.64 -17.93 8.59
N ASN A 486 8.18 -17.74 9.83
CA ASN A 486 7.09 -18.50 10.42
C ASN A 486 6.26 -17.59 11.34
N THR A 487 5.01 -17.31 10.96
CA THR A 487 4.08 -16.47 11.72
C THR A 487 2.93 -17.32 12.24
N GLN A 488 2.73 -17.30 13.54
CA GLN A 488 1.58 -17.88 14.23
C GLN A 488 0.56 -16.78 14.49
N PHE A 489 -0.69 -17.07 14.17
CA PHE A 489 -1.81 -16.17 14.34
C PHE A 489 -2.77 -16.73 15.40
N LYS A 490 -3.25 -15.88 16.31
CA LYS A 490 -4.23 -16.23 17.34
C LYS A 490 -5.39 -15.23 17.33
N ASP A 491 -6.55 -15.72 17.78
CA ASP A 491 -7.77 -14.92 17.93
C ASP A 491 -8.20 -14.24 16.62
N LYS A 492 -7.93 -14.87 15.45
CA LYS A 492 -8.34 -14.31 14.15
C LYS A 492 -9.84 -14.08 14.13
N ILE A 493 -10.24 -12.89 13.69
CA ILE A 493 -11.66 -12.56 13.50
C ILE A 493 -12.13 -13.13 12.16
N THR A 494 -13.20 -13.94 12.21
CA THR A 494 -13.87 -14.51 11.04
C THR A 494 -15.37 -14.22 11.11
N GLU A 495 -16.06 -14.34 9.99
CA GLU A 495 -17.50 -14.16 9.88
C GLU A 495 -18.20 -15.52 9.79
N GLU A 496 -19.26 -15.71 10.55
CA GLU A 496 -20.09 -16.90 10.52
C GLU A 496 -21.56 -16.51 10.36
N ARG A 497 -22.32 -17.34 9.65
CA ARG A 497 -23.78 -17.23 9.59
C ARG A 497 -24.38 -17.82 10.86
N VAL A 498 -25.14 -16.99 11.57
CA VAL A 498 -25.86 -17.41 12.79
C VAL A 498 -27.33 -17.70 12.53
N CYS A 499 -27.86 -17.24 11.40
CA CYS A 499 -29.17 -17.54 10.91
C CYS A 499 -29.18 -17.53 9.38
N ASP A 500 -29.90 -18.50 8.77
CA ASP A 500 -30.10 -18.62 7.33
C ASP A 500 -31.56 -18.98 7.06
N SER A 501 -32.27 -18.15 6.28
CA SER A 501 -33.71 -18.33 6.01
C SER A 501 -34.02 -19.27 4.85
N THR A 502 -33.00 -19.87 4.22
CA THR A 502 -33.18 -20.77 3.06
C THR A 502 -34.01 -22.01 3.34
N GLY A 503 -34.52 -22.18 4.57
CA GLY A 503 -35.29 -23.38 5.00
C GLY A 503 -36.63 -23.13 5.69
N SER A 504 -37.16 -21.91 5.79
CA SER A 504 -38.51 -21.59 6.29
C SER A 504 -38.67 -20.79 7.57
N ALA A 505 -37.64 -20.52 8.35
CA ALA A 505 -37.73 -19.58 9.46
C ALA A 505 -37.14 -18.22 9.06
N SER A 506 -37.86 -17.11 9.24
CA SER A 506 -37.34 -15.78 8.97
C SER A 506 -36.24 -15.42 9.97
N CYS A 507 -35.10 -14.96 9.47
CA CYS A 507 -34.05 -14.39 10.30
C CYS A 507 -34.41 -12.95 10.70
N THR A 508 -34.65 -12.69 11.97
CA THR A 508 -34.94 -11.34 12.48
C THR A 508 -33.96 -10.99 13.61
N ILE A 509 -33.50 -9.74 13.66
CA ILE A 509 -32.67 -9.25 14.76
C ILE A 509 -33.54 -9.01 16.02
N ILE A 510 -34.76 -8.48 15.81
CA ILE A 510 -35.73 -8.21 16.85
C ILE A 510 -36.99 -9.04 16.53
N PRO A 511 -37.61 -9.71 17.51
CA PRO A 511 -38.84 -10.46 17.29
C PRO A 511 -39.94 -9.59 16.66
N GLY A 512 -40.49 -10.01 15.53
CA GLY A 512 -41.47 -9.25 14.75
C GLY A 512 -40.90 -8.10 13.91
N GLY A 513 -39.58 -7.94 13.88
CA GLY A 513 -38.88 -6.93 13.08
C GLY A 513 -38.66 -7.34 11.62
N HIS A 514 -37.83 -6.59 10.93
CA HIS A 514 -37.46 -6.84 9.53
C HIS A 514 -36.81 -8.22 9.37
N ALA A 515 -37.28 -8.99 8.39
CA ALA A 515 -36.75 -10.30 8.07
C ALA A 515 -35.59 -10.19 7.08
N PHE A 516 -34.51 -10.90 7.34
CA PHE A 516 -33.32 -10.99 6.51
C PHE A 516 -33.20 -12.38 5.84
N ASP A 517 -32.56 -12.46 4.69
CA ASP A 517 -32.19 -13.73 4.04
C ASP A 517 -31.23 -14.53 4.92
N PHE A 518 -30.26 -13.82 5.53
CA PHE A 518 -29.38 -14.37 6.55
C PHE A 518 -28.86 -13.29 7.48
N ILE A 519 -28.44 -13.75 8.68
CA ILE A 519 -27.73 -12.93 9.63
C ILE A 519 -26.37 -13.55 9.87
N SER A 520 -25.31 -12.74 9.78
CA SER A 520 -23.96 -13.12 10.17
C SER A 520 -23.50 -12.31 11.38
N THR A 521 -22.50 -12.85 12.09
CA THR A 521 -21.74 -12.11 13.09
C THR A 521 -20.27 -12.54 13.02
N ARG A 522 -19.42 -11.89 13.82
CA ARG A 522 -17.98 -12.18 13.83
C ARG A 522 -17.57 -12.82 15.13
N PHE A 523 -16.63 -13.76 15.03
CA PHE A 523 -16.05 -14.48 16.17
C PHE A 523 -14.53 -14.53 16.03
N ASN A 524 -13.84 -14.73 17.14
CA ASN A 524 -12.44 -15.08 17.12
C ASN A 524 -12.29 -16.59 16.93
N VAL A 525 -11.56 -17.01 15.90
CA VAL A 525 -11.10 -18.40 15.73
C VAL A 525 -9.66 -18.52 16.23
N ASP A 526 -9.33 -19.70 16.81
CA ASP A 526 -8.19 -19.75 17.69
C ASP A 526 -6.82 -19.59 17.03
N LYS A 527 -6.52 -20.29 15.91
CA LYS A 527 -5.13 -20.39 15.44
C LYS A 527 -5.01 -20.56 13.92
N ALA A 528 -4.00 -19.89 13.36
CA ALA A 528 -3.51 -20.15 12.01
C ALA A 528 -1.98 -20.04 11.98
N VAL A 529 -1.36 -20.61 10.96
CA VAL A 529 0.09 -20.51 10.71
C VAL A 529 0.34 -20.09 9.28
N MET A 530 1.28 -19.18 9.08
CA MET A 530 1.86 -18.81 7.79
C MET A 530 3.37 -18.96 7.87
N ARG A 531 3.96 -19.65 6.90
CA ARG A 531 5.40 -19.84 6.82
C ARG A 531 5.85 -19.86 5.39
N GLY A 532 7.10 -19.53 5.15
CA GLY A 532 7.60 -19.51 3.79
C GLY A 532 9.08 -19.22 3.70
N VAL A 533 9.49 -19.11 2.45
CA VAL A 533 10.86 -18.80 2.03
C VAL A 533 10.78 -17.67 1.01
N GLU A 534 11.64 -16.68 1.18
CA GLU A 534 11.88 -15.62 0.20
C GLU A 534 13.33 -15.68 -0.21
N ALA A 535 13.60 -15.78 -1.51
CA ALA A 535 14.94 -15.71 -2.08
C ALA A 535 15.02 -14.54 -3.04
N THR A 536 16.14 -13.82 -3.02
CA THR A 536 16.41 -12.70 -3.91
C THR A 536 17.78 -12.84 -4.51
N ALA A 537 17.97 -12.38 -5.74
CA ALA A 537 19.26 -12.25 -6.39
C ALA A 537 19.27 -11.01 -7.27
N SER A 538 20.37 -10.28 -7.26
CA SER A 538 20.63 -9.14 -8.13
C SER A 538 22.06 -9.23 -8.61
N TRP A 539 22.27 -9.04 -9.92
CA TRP A 539 23.59 -9.12 -10.54
C TRP A 539 23.79 -7.96 -11.52
N GLN A 540 24.72 -7.08 -11.18
CA GLN A 540 25.26 -6.08 -12.08
C GLN A 540 26.32 -6.77 -12.94
N ALA A 541 25.88 -7.42 -14.05
CA ALA A 541 26.74 -8.22 -14.92
C ALA A 541 27.73 -7.36 -15.69
N LEU A 542 27.34 -6.14 -16.03
CA LEU A 542 28.16 -5.07 -16.61
C LEU A 542 27.74 -3.74 -15.95
N ASP A 543 28.52 -2.70 -16.08
CA ASP A 543 28.18 -1.37 -15.52
C ASP A 543 26.79 -0.88 -15.97
N ASN A 544 26.37 -1.33 -17.16
CA ASN A 544 25.13 -0.93 -17.81
C ASN A 544 24.12 -2.09 -17.98
N LEU A 545 24.33 -3.26 -17.34
CA LEU A 545 23.42 -4.41 -17.46
C LEU A 545 23.19 -5.07 -16.12
N LYS A 546 21.96 -5.01 -15.64
CA LYS A 546 21.50 -5.57 -14.37
C LYS A 546 20.44 -6.64 -14.55
N PHE A 547 20.62 -7.76 -13.87
CA PHE A 547 19.62 -8.81 -13.70
C PHE A 547 19.11 -8.81 -12.27
N SER A 548 17.80 -8.96 -12.09
CA SER A 548 17.20 -9.10 -10.76
C SER A 548 16.16 -10.22 -10.78
N ALA A 549 16.13 -11.01 -9.73
CA ALA A 549 15.10 -12.05 -9.56
C ALA A 549 14.72 -12.22 -8.10
N ASN A 550 13.49 -12.60 -7.86
CA ASN A 550 13.06 -13.08 -6.56
C ASN A 550 12.08 -14.24 -6.68
N TYR A 551 12.08 -15.05 -5.63
CA TYR A 551 11.19 -16.18 -5.47
C TYR A 551 10.58 -16.14 -4.08
N THR A 552 9.27 -16.40 -4.00
CA THR A 552 8.56 -16.56 -2.73
C THR A 552 7.78 -17.86 -2.72
N TYR A 553 7.97 -18.64 -1.67
CA TYR A 553 7.11 -19.76 -1.31
C TYR A 553 6.32 -19.39 -0.07
N THR A 554 4.98 -19.55 -0.12
CA THR A 554 4.11 -19.28 1.03
C THR A 554 3.18 -20.46 1.29
N TYR A 555 3.17 -20.91 2.54
CA TYR A 555 2.27 -21.91 3.06
C TYR A 555 1.42 -21.32 4.17
N SER A 556 0.09 -21.44 4.08
CA SER A 556 -0.83 -21.04 5.14
C SER A 556 -1.78 -22.17 5.52
N ARG A 557 -2.13 -22.27 6.79
CA ARG A 557 -3.04 -23.30 7.30
C ARG A 557 -3.76 -22.84 8.56
N GLN A 558 -5.07 -23.03 8.59
CA GLN A 558 -5.87 -22.94 9.81
C GLN A 558 -5.59 -24.13 10.71
N LYS A 559 -5.43 -23.89 12.00
CA LYS A 559 -5.09 -24.91 13.01
C LYS A 559 -6.25 -25.26 13.92
N SER A 560 -7.36 -24.56 13.78
CA SER A 560 -8.60 -24.79 14.53
C SER A 560 -9.77 -24.12 13.80
N GLY A 561 -11.00 -24.39 14.27
CA GLY A 561 -12.25 -23.85 13.74
C GLY A 561 -12.85 -24.68 12.59
N PRO A 562 -13.96 -24.21 11.98
CA PRO A 562 -14.71 -24.96 10.98
C PRO A 562 -13.89 -25.31 9.73
N PHE A 563 -12.84 -24.56 9.44
CA PHE A 563 -11.98 -24.75 8.26
C PHE A 563 -10.58 -25.24 8.63
N GLU A 564 -10.44 -26.00 9.73
CA GLU A 564 -9.16 -26.58 10.12
C GLU A 564 -8.51 -27.36 8.97
N GLY A 565 -7.22 -27.18 8.79
CA GLY A 565 -6.44 -27.81 7.72
C GLY A 565 -6.47 -27.07 6.38
N ARG A 566 -7.36 -26.10 6.19
CA ARG A 566 -7.49 -25.32 4.95
C ARG A 566 -6.60 -24.07 4.94
N ALA A 567 -6.35 -23.54 3.76
CA ALA A 567 -5.61 -22.30 3.61
C ALA A 567 -6.42 -21.10 4.13
N LEU A 568 -5.71 -20.12 4.69
CA LEU A 568 -6.32 -18.97 5.35
C LEU A 568 -6.82 -17.91 4.36
N ASN A 569 -6.08 -17.68 3.27
CA ASN A 569 -6.35 -16.66 2.30
C ASN A 569 -5.98 -17.15 0.90
N LYS A 570 -6.49 -16.45 -0.14
CA LYS A 570 -6.10 -16.62 -1.54
C LYS A 570 -4.66 -16.16 -1.73
N THR A 571 -3.70 -17.07 -1.59
CA THR A 571 -2.27 -16.78 -1.73
C THR A 571 -1.62 -17.79 -2.66
N PRO A 572 -0.93 -17.36 -3.73
CA PRO A 572 -0.13 -18.25 -4.56
C PRO A 572 0.93 -18.95 -3.72
N LYS A 573 1.07 -20.28 -3.90
CA LYS A 573 2.13 -21.04 -3.20
C LYS A 573 3.53 -20.64 -3.66
N HIS A 574 3.67 -20.32 -4.94
CA HIS A 574 4.93 -19.96 -5.57
C HIS A 574 4.74 -18.65 -6.33
N MET A 575 5.62 -17.71 -6.12
CA MET A 575 5.70 -16.47 -6.89
C MET A 575 7.14 -16.29 -7.36
N ILE A 576 7.31 -15.86 -8.62
CA ILE A 576 8.61 -15.53 -9.19
C ILE A 576 8.47 -14.19 -9.88
N ASN A 577 9.41 -13.29 -9.63
CA ASN A 577 9.58 -12.08 -10.40
C ASN A 577 11.02 -12.04 -10.89
N ALA A 578 11.23 -11.63 -12.13
CA ALA A 578 12.54 -11.42 -12.72
C ALA A 578 12.53 -10.21 -13.62
N SER A 579 13.64 -9.49 -13.67
CA SER A 579 13.81 -8.35 -14.58
C SER A 579 15.23 -8.28 -15.13
N VAL A 580 15.34 -7.68 -16.30
CA VAL A 580 16.60 -7.26 -16.89
C VAL A 580 16.47 -5.77 -17.19
N ASP A 581 17.45 -5.00 -16.77
CA ASP A 581 17.59 -3.58 -17.05
C ASP A 581 18.95 -3.39 -17.78
N TRP A 582 18.89 -2.82 -18.98
CA TRP A 582 20.05 -2.60 -19.81
C TRP A 582 20.08 -1.15 -20.33
N ASP A 583 21.17 -0.46 -20.06
CA ASP A 583 21.45 0.91 -20.50
C ASP A 583 22.53 0.90 -21.59
N PRO A 584 22.23 0.59 -22.89
CA PRO A 584 23.21 0.52 -23.96
C PRO A 584 24.07 1.78 -24.09
N ASN A 585 23.53 2.92 -23.73
CA ASN A 585 24.18 4.22 -23.64
C ASN A 585 23.44 5.11 -22.63
N GLU A 586 23.93 6.32 -22.39
CA GLU A 586 23.41 7.28 -21.39
C GLU A 586 21.97 7.74 -21.66
N ASP A 587 21.50 7.64 -22.91
CA ASP A 587 20.19 8.13 -23.33
C ASP A 587 19.14 7.02 -23.46
N LEU A 588 19.55 5.74 -23.52
CA LEU A 588 18.68 4.61 -23.83
C LEU A 588 18.68 3.58 -22.71
N ASN A 589 17.50 3.32 -22.14
CA ASN A 589 17.25 2.21 -21.23
C ASN A 589 16.30 1.20 -21.85
N LEU A 590 16.66 -0.08 -21.82
CA LEU A 590 15.83 -1.21 -22.23
C LEU A 590 15.53 -2.06 -21.02
N TRP A 591 14.26 -2.40 -20.80
CA TRP A 591 13.90 -3.26 -19.68
C TRP A 591 12.92 -4.36 -20.08
N THR A 592 12.99 -5.47 -19.36
CA THR A 592 11.99 -6.54 -19.41
C THR A 592 11.65 -7.00 -18.00
N ARG A 593 10.43 -7.49 -17.82
CA ARG A 593 9.92 -7.98 -16.54
C ARG A 593 9.10 -9.25 -16.74
N ILE A 594 9.24 -10.19 -15.82
CA ILE A 594 8.46 -11.43 -15.75
C ILE A 594 7.84 -11.53 -14.36
N ASN A 595 6.52 -11.69 -14.30
CA ASN A 595 5.79 -11.93 -13.07
C ASN A 595 5.03 -13.27 -13.19
N PHE A 596 5.45 -14.29 -12.44
CA PHE A 596 4.76 -15.57 -12.34
C PHE A 596 4.02 -15.68 -11.02
N ARG A 597 2.77 -16.10 -11.08
CA ARG A 597 1.92 -16.43 -9.93
C ARG A 597 1.46 -17.88 -10.05
N GLY A 598 1.88 -18.68 -9.08
CA GLY A 598 1.56 -20.11 -9.00
C GLY A 598 0.11 -20.35 -8.59
N LYS A 599 -0.29 -21.62 -8.61
CA LYS A 599 -1.62 -22.05 -8.16
C LYS A 599 -1.87 -21.62 -6.70
N THR A 600 -3.10 -21.20 -6.42
CA THR A 600 -3.61 -21.10 -5.05
C THR A 600 -4.30 -22.41 -4.63
N SER A 601 -4.29 -22.73 -3.35
CA SER A 601 -5.15 -23.79 -2.79
C SER A 601 -6.56 -23.27 -2.59
N GLU A 602 -7.53 -24.18 -2.38
CA GLU A 602 -8.78 -23.78 -1.75
C GLU A 602 -8.51 -22.97 -0.49
N TYR A 603 -9.23 -21.89 -0.30
CA TYR A 603 -8.98 -20.94 0.79
C TYR A 603 -10.29 -20.51 1.44
N GLN A 604 -10.21 -20.04 2.67
CA GLN A 604 -11.36 -19.44 3.32
C GLN A 604 -11.67 -18.08 2.65
N SER A 605 -12.86 -17.97 2.07
CA SER A 605 -13.51 -16.73 1.74
C SER A 605 -14.13 -16.12 3.01
N ARG A 606 -15.24 -15.41 2.93
CA ARG A 606 -15.87 -14.82 4.13
C ARG A 606 -16.47 -15.89 5.05
N THR A 607 -17.51 -16.60 4.59
CA THR A 607 -18.28 -17.58 5.37
C THR A 607 -18.19 -19.00 4.82
N SER A 608 -17.45 -19.20 3.75
CA SER A 608 -17.33 -20.48 3.05
C SER A 608 -15.94 -20.70 2.48
N MET A 609 -15.67 -21.88 1.99
CA MET A 609 -14.48 -22.17 1.19
C MET A 609 -14.69 -21.71 -0.25
N ALA A 610 -13.64 -21.18 -0.85
CA ALA A 610 -13.57 -20.86 -2.27
C ALA A 610 -12.50 -21.74 -2.95
N ASP A 611 -12.70 -22.03 -4.22
CA ASP A 611 -11.79 -22.83 -5.02
C ASP A 611 -10.43 -22.13 -5.20
N GLY A 612 -9.39 -22.93 -5.37
CA GLY A 612 -8.09 -22.44 -5.76
C GLY A 612 -8.07 -22.00 -7.22
N THR A 613 -7.07 -21.22 -7.58
CA THR A 613 -6.92 -20.69 -8.94
C THR A 613 -5.73 -21.30 -9.66
N ALA A 614 -5.76 -21.32 -10.99
CA ALA A 614 -4.65 -21.74 -11.84
C ALA A 614 -3.45 -20.76 -11.74
N SER A 615 -2.29 -21.19 -12.24
CA SER A 615 -1.12 -20.32 -12.37
C SER A 615 -1.20 -19.46 -13.64
N TYR A 616 -0.56 -18.29 -13.58
CA TYR A 616 -0.40 -17.40 -14.74
C TYR A 616 0.96 -16.68 -14.68
N ALA A 617 1.37 -16.14 -15.82
CA ALA A 617 2.55 -15.31 -15.93
C ALA A 617 2.29 -14.13 -16.86
N PHE A 618 2.87 -13.00 -16.53
CA PHE A 618 2.97 -11.82 -17.39
C PHE A 618 4.43 -11.60 -17.77
N VAL A 619 4.64 -11.17 -19.00
CA VAL A 619 5.94 -10.72 -19.51
C VAL A 619 5.74 -9.35 -20.12
N ASP A 620 6.51 -8.40 -19.66
CA ASP A 620 6.47 -7.01 -20.08
C ASP A 620 7.84 -6.61 -20.61
N LEU A 621 7.87 -5.66 -21.54
CA LEU A 621 9.10 -5.06 -22.03
C LEU A 621 8.87 -3.59 -22.40
N GLY A 622 9.94 -2.82 -22.36
CA GLY A 622 9.84 -1.42 -22.72
C GLY A 622 11.20 -0.77 -22.96
N VAL A 623 11.13 0.45 -23.40
CA VAL A 623 12.25 1.31 -23.70
C VAL A 623 11.97 2.71 -23.17
N ASN A 624 12.98 3.33 -22.56
CA ASN A 624 13.00 4.72 -22.19
C ASN A 624 14.13 5.42 -22.97
N TYR A 625 13.84 6.57 -23.54
CA TYR A 625 14.78 7.34 -24.34
C TYR A 625 14.80 8.80 -23.87
N LYS A 626 15.97 9.28 -23.49
CA LYS A 626 16.23 10.69 -23.18
C LYS A 626 16.42 11.44 -24.48
N VAL A 627 15.40 12.14 -24.95
CA VAL A 627 15.46 12.95 -26.20
C VAL A 627 16.46 14.09 -26.04
N ASN A 628 16.50 14.67 -24.85
CA ASN A 628 17.47 15.67 -24.41
C ASN A 628 17.42 15.77 -22.88
N ARG A 629 18.15 16.73 -22.28
CA ARG A 629 18.24 16.92 -20.82
C ARG A 629 16.90 17.20 -20.12
N ASN A 630 15.89 17.62 -20.88
CA ASN A 630 14.60 18.06 -20.37
C ASN A 630 13.43 17.17 -20.79
N VAL A 631 13.62 16.25 -21.74
CA VAL A 631 12.52 15.46 -22.31
C VAL A 631 12.87 13.99 -22.38
N ASP A 632 12.04 13.18 -21.72
CA ASP A 632 12.12 11.72 -21.73
C ASP A 632 10.87 11.13 -22.39
N VAL A 633 11.05 10.10 -23.20
CA VAL A 633 9.98 9.32 -23.84
C VAL A 633 10.09 7.87 -23.43
N GLY A 634 8.99 7.28 -22.97
CA GLY A 634 8.89 5.86 -22.66
C GLY A 634 7.88 5.16 -23.57
N LEU A 635 8.22 3.95 -24.01
CA LEU A 635 7.35 3.05 -24.74
C LEU A 635 7.39 1.67 -24.09
N GLY A 636 6.26 0.97 -24.05
CA GLY A 636 6.22 -0.39 -23.48
C GLY A 636 5.09 -1.22 -24.03
N VAL A 637 5.30 -2.54 -23.97
CA VAL A 637 4.27 -3.54 -24.23
C VAL A 637 4.16 -4.42 -22.99
N TYR A 638 3.02 -4.36 -22.34
CA TYR A 638 2.71 -5.14 -21.16
C TYR A 638 1.92 -6.38 -21.54
N ASN A 639 2.16 -7.48 -20.84
CA ASN A 639 1.53 -8.78 -21.10
C ASN A 639 1.66 -9.19 -22.58
N ILE A 640 2.90 -9.26 -23.08
CA ILE A 640 3.22 -9.46 -24.51
C ILE A 640 2.61 -10.73 -25.11
N PHE A 641 2.32 -11.74 -24.27
CA PHE A 641 1.69 -13.00 -24.70
C PHE A 641 0.16 -12.98 -24.63
N ASP A 642 -0.43 -11.82 -24.30
CA ASP A 642 -1.88 -11.64 -24.15
C ASP A 642 -2.51 -12.70 -23.23
N LYS A 643 -1.87 -13.01 -22.10
CA LYS A 643 -2.44 -13.95 -21.13
C LYS A 643 -3.71 -13.38 -20.54
N ARG A 644 -4.85 -13.97 -20.85
CA ARG A 644 -6.14 -13.58 -20.29
C ARG A 644 -6.28 -14.12 -18.86
N VAL A 645 -6.54 -13.22 -17.93
CA VAL A 645 -6.79 -13.52 -16.51
C VAL A 645 -8.14 -12.91 -16.15
N THR A 646 -9.15 -13.77 -16.05
CA THR A 646 -10.54 -13.38 -15.81
C THR A 646 -10.93 -13.64 -14.36
N ASN A 647 -11.98 -12.98 -13.89
CA ASN A 647 -12.50 -13.23 -12.55
C ASN A 647 -13.05 -14.67 -12.38
N GLU A 648 -13.60 -15.26 -13.43
CA GLU A 648 -14.14 -16.62 -13.39
C GLU A 648 -13.06 -17.65 -13.10
N ASP A 649 -11.91 -17.58 -13.81
CA ASP A 649 -10.85 -18.58 -13.69
C ASP A 649 -9.87 -18.30 -12.56
N TYR A 650 -9.65 -17.01 -12.25
CA TYR A 650 -8.58 -16.58 -11.35
C TYR A 650 -9.08 -15.78 -10.14
N GLY A 651 -10.40 -15.50 -10.07
CA GLY A 651 -11.02 -14.71 -9.02
C GLY A 651 -10.49 -13.26 -8.98
N GLY A 652 -10.18 -12.73 -10.14
CA GLY A 652 -9.76 -11.35 -10.39
C GLY A 652 -9.47 -11.13 -11.86
N THR A 653 -9.78 -9.96 -12.38
CA THR A 653 -9.55 -9.58 -13.78
C THR A 653 -8.30 -8.73 -13.90
N TYR A 654 -7.41 -9.07 -14.84
CA TYR A 654 -6.23 -8.27 -15.18
C TYR A 654 -6.26 -7.92 -16.67
N ASP A 655 -5.61 -6.83 -17.02
CA ASP A 655 -5.50 -6.37 -18.41
C ASP A 655 -4.78 -7.40 -19.31
N GLY A 656 -5.26 -7.55 -20.54
CA GLY A 656 -4.59 -8.23 -21.62
C GLY A 656 -3.35 -7.49 -22.11
N ARG A 657 -2.94 -7.77 -23.34
CA ARG A 657 -1.82 -7.02 -23.95
C ARG A 657 -2.21 -5.56 -24.10
N ARG A 658 -1.26 -4.66 -23.69
CA ARG A 658 -1.46 -3.22 -23.74
C ARG A 658 -0.18 -2.49 -24.12
N TYR A 659 -0.35 -1.35 -24.76
CA TYR A 659 0.72 -0.50 -25.27
C TYR A 659 0.78 0.79 -24.46
N TRP A 660 1.94 1.10 -23.94
CA TRP A 660 2.18 2.28 -23.11
C TRP A 660 3.06 3.28 -23.82
N LEU A 661 2.68 4.54 -23.74
CA LEU A 661 3.43 5.70 -24.17
C LEU A 661 3.52 6.69 -23.02
N GLN A 662 4.72 7.21 -22.77
CA GLN A 662 5.01 8.25 -21.79
C GLN A 662 5.77 9.38 -22.44
N LEU A 663 5.45 10.60 -22.01
CA LEU A 663 6.22 11.81 -22.28
C LEU A 663 6.42 12.56 -20.96
N THR A 664 7.68 12.77 -20.56
CA THR A 664 8.06 13.57 -19.39
C THR A 664 8.85 14.79 -19.85
N ALA A 665 8.45 15.97 -19.39
CA ALA A 665 9.19 17.21 -19.53
C ALA A 665 9.68 17.67 -18.15
N ASN A 666 11.00 17.85 -18.01
CA ASN A 666 11.68 18.30 -16.80
C ASN A 666 12.21 19.74 -17.01
N PHE A 667 12.15 20.59 -15.99
CA PHE A 667 12.57 22.00 -16.04
C PHE A 667 13.04 22.53 -14.69
#